data_2599f9a74950b7d4a305264a15fc1ad0
#
_entry.id   2599f9a74950b7d4a305264a15fc1ad0
#
_cell.length_a   1.000
_cell.length_b   1.000
_cell.length_c   1.000
_cell.angle_alpha   90.00
_cell.angle_beta   90.00
_cell.angle_gamma   90.00
#
_symmetry.space_group_name_H-M   'P 1'
#
loop_
_entity.id
_entity.type
_entity.pdbx_description
1 polymer ?
#
loop_
_entity_poly.entity_id
_entity_poly.type
_entity_poly.pdbx_seq_one_letter_code
_entity_poly.pdbx_strand_id
1 'polypeptide(L)'
;YHPSNARFFFYGDDPVAKRFDLLRPYLEGVKPGPASPQVELQASFDAPVTITRPYPAASEKPEDQKHALSVAWLLPVNDDPLLSLATAMLAHILMGTPASPLRKALIESGMGEDVFGTGVDDDLGLMDMLRQLYFNAGLKGIKGENVEAVERLILDTLKDLAEAGIDQETVNASVNTIEFQLRENNFGRLPRGLVIFIRALSTWKYGGDPLQPLHFTEPLSAIKDRLVSEPRFFEGMLAEHLLENPHRVTLHMQPDPAFQSKLEEAEQTRLRETAAKLSSEERQRIFENAREVQRLQETPDSPEDLAKLPMLELDDLEKKVRTIPLEIAEDGEGPIWFHPLPTNGIVYADIGFDLHSLPAQLLPYFAIYGRALLEMGTARRDYVELSQRMGYQTGGIEPAALISGQLGSDESQSWFFLRGKAMVGQSGALFDISREVLLEPRFDQRDRLRQIVMEEKARLESSLLPSGHQLVSGRVQSGFDEAAWVEEQIDGIESLFFLRKLIKRIDEDWPEVLQDLQTIHRLLIARSAALFNLTSAESDWPRIEPHVRGLRQALPEAGGERRRWEPAFERGNQGLSIPAQVNYVGKGTRLASVPASHHGPMNIASSLLNTSWLWERVRLQGGAYGAWCGYDPFSGFVGFVSYRDPQIVGTLKAYDAASDYLRKLELDRSELTKSIIGVIGRLDAYMLPDAKGFASMSRRLTGLTDEVRQQRRDQVLSTRNRDLQELGELFDEVAQQGRVVVMGSQTALKDALAEKGENWLHISPLL
;
A
#
# COMPACT_ATOMS: atom_id res chain seq x y z
N TYR A 1 11.10 -29.83 8.67
CA TYR A 1 12.28 -28.93 8.58
C TYR A 1 13.54 -29.79 8.42
N HIS A 2 14.10 -29.82 7.20
CA HIS A 2 15.34 -30.53 6.90
C HIS A 2 16.13 -29.74 5.85
N PRO A 3 17.48 -29.62 5.93
CA PRO A 3 18.27 -28.83 4.96
C PRO A 3 18.12 -29.30 3.51
N SER A 4 17.79 -30.56 3.25
CA SER A 4 17.50 -31.05 1.88
C SER A 4 16.26 -30.37 1.25
N ASN A 5 15.41 -29.79 2.07
CA ASN A 5 14.22 -29.05 1.63
C ASN A 5 14.37 -27.53 1.78
N ALA A 6 15.57 -27.06 2.11
CA ALA A 6 15.86 -25.63 2.22
C ALA A 6 16.27 -25.06 0.85
N ARG A 7 15.98 -23.77 0.67
CA ARG A 7 16.45 -22.95 -0.44
C ARG A 7 17.19 -21.76 0.15
N PHE A 8 18.42 -21.53 -0.28
CA PHE A 8 19.27 -20.44 0.20
C PHE A 8 19.40 -19.41 -0.90
N PHE A 9 18.96 -18.19 -0.61
CA PHE A 9 19.04 -17.06 -1.51
C PHE A 9 19.87 -15.94 -0.86
N PHE A 10 20.84 -15.42 -1.58
CA PHE A 10 21.67 -14.29 -1.17
C PHE A 10 21.61 -13.20 -2.23
N TYR A 11 21.45 -11.97 -1.77
CA TYR A 11 21.41 -10.80 -2.62
C TYR A 11 22.34 -9.71 -2.03
N GLY A 12 23.31 -9.26 -2.79
CA GLY A 12 24.31 -8.28 -2.39
C GLY A 12 25.63 -8.50 -3.12
N ASP A 13 26.60 -7.64 -2.87
CA ASP A 13 27.92 -7.62 -3.51
C ASP A 13 29.04 -8.26 -2.67
N ASP A 14 28.69 -8.88 -1.54
CA ASP A 14 29.62 -9.58 -0.69
C ASP A 14 30.19 -10.86 -1.37
N PRO A 15 31.44 -11.28 -1.03
CA PRO A 15 32.10 -12.39 -1.69
C PRO A 15 31.35 -13.72 -1.54
N VAL A 16 31.06 -14.39 -2.66
CA VAL A 16 30.32 -15.66 -2.69
C VAL A 16 31.01 -16.75 -1.84
N ALA A 17 32.36 -16.81 -1.85
CA ALA A 17 33.12 -17.78 -1.08
C ALA A 17 32.83 -17.66 0.43
N LYS A 18 32.72 -16.42 0.95
CA LYS A 18 32.39 -16.14 2.35
C LYS A 18 31.03 -16.70 2.74
N ARG A 19 30.03 -16.63 1.85
CA ARG A 19 28.70 -17.21 2.08
C ARG A 19 28.76 -18.71 2.28
N PHE A 20 29.51 -19.42 1.41
CA PHE A 20 29.73 -20.86 1.54
C PHE A 20 30.49 -21.25 2.81
N ASP A 21 31.51 -20.47 3.17
CA ASP A 21 32.27 -20.72 4.39
C ASP A 21 31.41 -20.56 5.66
N LEU A 22 30.50 -19.62 5.66
CA LEU A 22 29.55 -19.41 6.76
C LEU A 22 28.48 -20.52 6.83
N LEU A 23 28.02 -21.05 5.70
CA LEU A 23 26.99 -22.10 5.67
C LEU A 23 27.55 -23.48 5.95
N ARG A 24 28.79 -23.76 5.54
CA ARG A 24 29.43 -25.08 5.60
C ARG A 24 29.33 -25.74 6.97
N PRO A 25 29.66 -25.07 8.11
CA PRO A 25 29.61 -25.71 9.42
C PRO A 25 28.21 -26.21 9.81
N TYR A 26 27.15 -25.59 9.29
CA TYR A 26 25.75 -25.95 9.59
C TYR A 26 25.23 -27.07 8.70
N LEU A 27 25.80 -27.25 7.51
CA LEU A 27 25.36 -28.23 6.52
C LEU A 27 26.27 -29.47 6.48
N GLU A 28 27.51 -29.33 6.95
CA GLU A 28 28.49 -30.43 6.95
C GLU A 28 28.04 -31.56 7.90
N GLY A 29 27.98 -32.77 7.39
CA GLY A 29 27.52 -33.94 8.15
C GLY A 29 26.00 -34.18 8.12
N VAL A 30 25.20 -33.27 7.54
CA VAL A 30 23.78 -33.51 7.32
C VAL A 30 23.61 -34.55 6.21
N LYS A 31 22.95 -35.67 6.52
CA LYS A 31 22.65 -36.71 5.51
C LYS A 31 21.47 -36.20 4.63
N PRO A 32 21.46 -36.55 3.33
CA PRO A 32 20.30 -36.25 2.49
C PRO A 32 19.01 -36.83 3.13
N GLY A 33 18.03 -35.95 3.28
CA GLY A 33 16.68 -36.31 3.75
C GLY A 33 15.81 -36.77 2.58
N PRO A 34 14.59 -37.23 2.86
CA PRO A 34 13.59 -37.49 1.82
C PRO A 34 13.36 -36.26 0.98
N ALA A 35 13.16 -36.45 -0.32
CA ALA A 35 12.72 -35.34 -1.19
C ALA A 35 11.41 -34.76 -0.68
N SER A 36 11.28 -33.45 -0.77
CA SER A 36 10.01 -32.79 -0.48
C SER A 36 8.92 -33.38 -1.37
N PRO A 37 7.73 -33.69 -0.86
CA PRO A 37 6.62 -34.08 -1.70
C PRO A 37 6.37 -32.98 -2.74
N GLN A 38 6.27 -33.38 -4.00
CA GLN A 38 5.91 -32.45 -5.06
C GLN A 38 4.46 -31.99 -4.86
N VAL A 39 4.22 -30.71 -5.05
CA VAL A 39 2.85 -30.19 -5.12
C VAL A 39 2.20 -30.75 -6.38
N GLU A 40 1.12 -31.51 -6.23
CA GLU A 40 0.38 -32.06 -7.37
C GLU A 40 -0.28 -30.94 -8.17
N LEU A 41 -0.46 -31.18 -9.47
CA LEU A 41 -1.22 -30.28 -10.32
C LEU A 41 -2.72 -30.46 -10.00
N GLN A 42 -3.44 -29.35 -10.01
CA GLN A 42 -4.90 -29.40 -10.01
C GLN A 42 -5.36 -30.06 -11.33
N ALA A 43 -6.12 -31.12 -11.22
CA ALA A 43 -6.72 -31.76 -12.40
C ALA A 43 -7.69 -30.80 -13.09
N SER A 44 -7.70 -30.82 -14.42
CA SER A 44 -8.65 -30.02 -15.19
C SER A 44 -10.09 -30.47 -14.93
N PHE A 45 -11.01 -29.53 -14.94
CA PHE A 45 -12.45 -29.84 -14.94
C PHE A 45 -12.89 -30.22 -16.35
N ASP A 46 -13.86 -31.10 -16.44
CA ASP A 46 -14.47 -31.50 -17.73
C ASP A 46 -15.46 -30.42 -18.26
N ALA A 47 -15.97 -29.57 -17.41
CA ALA A 47 -16.89 -28.47 -17.72
C ALA A 47 -16.80 -27.34 -16.69
N PRO A 48 -17.21 -26.13 -17.06
CA PRO A 48 -17.28 -24.98 -16.12
C PRO A 48 -18.12 -25.28 -14.88
N VAL A 49 -17.69 -24.75 -13.73
CA VAL A 49 -18.33 -24.96 -12.43
C VAL A 49 -18.78 -23.62 -11.86
N THR A 50 -20.02 -23.57 -11.36
CA THR A 50 -20.54 -22.41 -10.62
C THR A 50 -20.63 -22.72 -9.13
N ILE A 51 -20.09 -21.85 -8.30
CA ILE A 51 -20.05 -21.98 -6.84
C ILE A 51 -20.67 -20.73 -6.21
N THR A 52 -21.66 -20.90 -5.35
CA THR A 52 -22.18 -19.82 -4.51
C THR A 52 -21.65 -19.96 -3.09
N ARG A 53 -21.19 -18.86 -2.50
CA ARG A 53 -20.69 -18.79 -1.12
C ARG A 53 -21.28 -17.57 -0.42
N PRO A 54 -21.75 -17.71 0.83
CA PRO A 54 -22.17 -16.58 1.63
C PRO A 54 -20.97 -15.80 2.15
N TYR A 55 -21.16 -14.50 2.37
CA TYR A 55 -20.21 -13.63 3.07
C TYR A 55 -20.93 -12.66 4.01
N PRO A 56 -20.26 -12.11 5.05
CA PRO A 56 -20.88 -11.19 6.01
C PRO A 56 -21.38 -9.92 5.33
N ALA A 57 -22.65 -9.58 5.49
CA ALA A 57 -23.23 -8.32 5.03
C ALA A 57 -23.47 -7.35 6.20
N ALA A 58 -23.27 -6.06 5.97
CA ALA A 58 -23.46 -5.01 6.97
C ALA A 58 -24.94 -4.67 7.22
N SER A 59 -25.81 -4.87 6.22
CA SER A 59 -27.21 -4.47 6.25
C SER A 59 -28.16 -5.65 6.07
N GLU A 60 -29.27 -5.65 6.82
CA GLU A 60 -30.38 -6.59 6.62
C GLU A 60 -31.32 -6.17 5.48
N LYS A 61 -31.22 -4.90 5.01
CA LYS A 61 -32.07 -4.39 3.95
C LYS A 61 -31.65 -4.94 2.60
N PRO A 62 -32.55 -5.56 1.81
CA PRO A 62 -32.20 -6.14 0.51
C PRO A 62 -31.61 -5.15 -0.49
N GLU A 63 -32.07 -3.89 -0.47
CA GLU A 63 -31.57 -2.83 -1.35
C GLU A 63 -30.12 -2.43 -1.10
N ASP A 64 -29.61 -2.69 0.12
CA ASP A 64 -28.23 -2.39 0.53
C ASP A 64 -27.32 -3.63 0.37
N GLN A 65 -27.89 -4.80 0.02
CA GLN A 65 -27.12 -6.02 -0.12
C GLN A 65 -26.37 -6.04 -1.44
N LYS A 66 -25.06 -6.21 -1.37
CA LYS A 66 -24.15 -6.18 -2.51
C LYS A 66 -23.59 -7.56 -2.76
N HIS A 67 -23.78 -8.08 -3.95
CA HIS A 67 -23.16 -9.33 -4.40
C HIS A 67 -21.77 -9.04 -5.01
N ALA A 68 -20.95 -10.08 -5.11
CA ALA A 68 -19.75 -10.05 -5.93
C ALA A 68 -19.71 -11.33 -6.79
N LEU A 69 -19.19 -11.20 -8.01
CA LEU A 69 -19.01 -12.31 -8.92
C LEU A 69 -17.61 -12.26 -9.52
N SER A 70 -16.94 -13.41 -9.54
CA SER A 70 -15.65 -13.59 -10.20
C SER A 70 -15.72 -14.83 -11.10
N VAL A 71 -15.20 -14.71 -12.31
CA VAL A 71 -14.95 -15.82 -13.21
C VAL A 71 -13.45 -16.06 -13.24
N ALA A 72 -13.01 -17.26 -12.90
CA ALA A 72 -11.62 -17.65 -12.78
C ALA A 72 -11.29 -18.83 -13.70
N TRP A 73 -10.13 -18.78 -14.33
CA TRP A 73 -9.61 -19.84 -15.21
C TRP A 73 -8.29 -20.37 -14.67
N LEU A 74 -8.15 -21.69 -14.60
CA LEU A 74 -6.85 -22.31 -14.36
C LEU A 74 -6.10 -22.35 -15.70
N LEU A 75 -4.90 -21.83 -15.69
CA LEU A 75 -4.03 -21.68 -16.85
C LEU A 75 -2.90 -22.74 -16.81
N PRO A 76 -2.07 -22.86 -17.85
CA PRO A 76 -0.96 -23.81 -17.90
C PRO A 76 0.04 -23.69 -16.73
N VAL A 77 0.92 -24.68 -16.65
CA VAL A 77 2.02 -24.71 -15.69
C VAL A 77 2.98 -23.53 -15.91
N ASN A 78 3.44 -22.92 -14.83
CA ASN A 78 4.36 -21.79 -14.84
C ASN A 78 5.83 -22.27 -14.99
N ASP A 79 6.13 -22.93 -16.10
CA ASP A 79 7.45 -23.46 -16.42
C ASP A 79 8.01 -23.00 -17.78
N ASP A 80 7.20 -22.31 -18.58
CA ASP A 80 7.59 -21.64 -19.82
C ASP A 80 7.64 -20.12 -19.64
N PRO A 81 8.82 -19.47 -19.63
CA PRO A 81 8.94 -18.03 -19.46
C PRO A 81 8.25 -17.19 -20.54
N LEU A 82 8.18 -17.70 -21.76
CA LEU A 82 7.49 -17.00 -22.84
C LEU A 82 5.99 -16.98 -22.58
N LEU A 83 5.42 -18.14 -22.26
CA LEU A 83 3.98 -18.26 -21.96
C LEU A 83 3.61 -17.44 -20.72
N SER A 84 4.41 -17.50 -19.66
CA SER A 84 4.17 -16.73 -18.43
C SER A 84 4.20 -15.22 -18.68
N LEU A 85 5.19 -14.72 -19.43
CA LEU A 85 5.27 -13.30 -19.79
C LEU A 85 4.14 -12.88 -20.73
N ALA A 86 3.81 -13.70 -21.74
CA ALA A 86 2.70 -13.42 -22.64
C ALA A 86 1.35 -13.41 -21.91
N THR A 87 1.16 -14.30 -20.93
CA THR A 87 -0.04 -14.32 -20.08
C THR A 87 -0.13 -13.06 -19.22
N ALA A 88 1.00 -12.58 -18.65
CA ALA A 88 1.03 -11.32 -17.92
C ALA A 88 0.67 -10.13 -18.82
N MET A 89 1.17 -10.11 -20.06
CA MET A 89 0.79 -9.08 -21.04
C MET A 89 -0.70 -9.17 -21.40
N LEU A 90 -1.23 -10.36 -21.62
CA LEU A 90 -2.66 -10.55 -21.92
C LEU A 90 -3.54 -10.08 -20.74
N ALA A 91 -3.18 -10.42 -19.50
CA ALA A 91 -3.87 -9.95 -18.30
C ALA A 91 -3.86 -8.41 -18.22
N HIS A 92 -2.72 -7.79 -18.50
CA HIS A 92 -2.60 -6.32 -18.54
C HIS A 92 -3.43 -5.70 -19.69
N ILE A 93 -3.45 -6.30 -20.86
CA ILE A 93 -4.31 -5.88 -21.98
C ILE A 93 -5.78 -5.89 -21.54
N LEU A 94 -6.23 -6.94 -20.86
CA LEU A 94 -7.62 -7.13 -20.46
C LEU A 94 -8.05 -6.25 -19.27
N MET A 95 -7.18 -6.07 -18.25
CA MET A 95 -7.54 -5.51 -16.95
C MET A 95 -6.60 -4.42 -16.42
N GLY A 96 -5.42 -4.22 -17.00
CA GLY A 96 -4.31 -3.47 -16.41
C GLY A 96 -4.50 -1.95 -16.27
N THR A 97 -5.44 -1.37 -17.01
CA THR A 97 -5.71 0.08 -16.99
C THR A 97 -7.22 0.33 -17.01
N PRO A 98 -7.68 1.53 -16.60
CA PRO A 98 -9.10 1.91 -16.78
C PRO A 98 -9.60 1.84 -18.22
N ALA A 99 -8.69 1.92 -19.21
CA ALA A 99 -9.00 1.81 -20.63
C ALA A 99 -8.95 0.37 -21.18
N SER A 100 -8.47 -0.59 -20.39
CA SER A 100 -8.39 -2.01 -20.76
C SER A 100 -9.78 -2.57 -21.06
N PRO A 101 -9.97 -3.29 -22.17
CA PRO A 101 -11.31 -3.53 -22.74
C PRO A 101 -12.25 -4.30 -21.79
N LEU A 102 -11.78 -5.30 -21.07
CA LEU A 102 -12.63 -6.05 -20.14
C LEU A 102 -12.94 -5.22 -18.88
N ARG A 103 -11.94 -4.54 -18.32
CA ARG A 103 -12.15 -3.62 -17.18
C ARG A 103 -13.13 -2.51 -17.55
N LYS A 104 -12.94 -1.89 -18.71
CA LYS A 104 -13.82 -0.85 -19.23
C LYS A 104 -15.26 -1.35 -19.37
N ALA A 105 -15.46 -2.50 -20.01
CA ALA A 105 -16.79 -3.08 -20.18
C ALA A 105 -17.50 -3.34 -18.85
N LEU A 106 -16.76 -3.87 -17.84
CA LEU A 106 -17.29 -4.12 -16.51
C LEU A 106 -17.71 -2.83 -15.80
N ILE A 107 -16.85 -1.82 -15.78
CA ILE A 107 -17.11 -0.54 -15.11
C ILE A 107 -18.21 0.26 -15.82
N GLU A 108 -18.16 0.39 -17.15
CA GLU A 108 -19.15 1.14 -17.93
C GLU A 108 -20.53 0.47 -17.95
N SER A 109 -20.63 -0.83 -17.62
CA SER A 109 -21.91 -1.53 -17.50
C SER A 109 -22.84 -0.92 -16.44
N GLY A 110 -22.28 -0.25 -15.42
CA GLY A 110 -23.03 0.28 -14.28
C GLY A 110 -23.70 -0.80 -13.41
N MET A 111 -23.38 -2.08 -13.62
CA MET A 111 -23.99 -3.20 -12.87
C MET A 111 -23.35 -3.42 -11.49
N GLY A 112 -22.20 -2.83 -11.22
CA GLY A 112 -21.47 -2.92 -9.94
C GLY A 112 -20.70 -1.64 -9.63
N GLU A 113 -19.90 -1.70 -8.58
CA GLU A 113 -19.19 -0.51 -8.05
C GLU A 113 -17.71 -0.51 -8.44
N ASP A 114 -17.08 -1.69 -8.55
CA ASP A 114 -15.67 -1.80 -8.87
C ASP A 114 -15.33 -3.22 -9.37
N VAL A 115 -14.21 -3.34 -10.10
CA VAL A 115 -13.73 -4.63 -10.57
C VAL A 115 -13.20 -5.48 -9.41
N PHE A 116 -13.26 -6.79 -9.58
CA PHE A 116 -12.77 -7.77 -8.63
C PHE A 116 -11.64 -8.55 -9.27
N GLY A 117 -10.45 -8.43 -8.73
CA GLY A 117 -9.26 -9.17 -9.12
C GLY A 117 -8.62 -9.86 -7.91
N THR A 118 -7.79 -10.86 -8.15
CA THR A 118 -7.01 -11.52 -7.09
C THR A 118 -5.55 -11.54 -7.50
N GLY A 119 -4.78 -10.64 -7.00
CA GLY A 119 -3.33 -10.61 -7.15
C GLY A 119 -2.70 -9.90 -5.97
N VAL A 120 -1.40 -9.97 -5.86
CA VAL A 120 -0.64 -9.13 -4.91
C VAL A 120 -0.78 -7.65 -5.31
N ASP A 121 -0.99 -7.41 -6.61
CA ASP A 121 -1.49 -6.17 -7.17
C ASP A 121 -2.94 -6.46 -7.62
N ASP A 122 -3.91 -5.96 -6.91
CA ASP A 122 -5.35 -6.26 -7.05
C ASP A 122 -5.94 -6.01 -8.45
N ASP A 123 -5.19 -5.37 -9.35
CA ASP A 123 -5.70 -4.85 -10.61
C ASP A 123 -5.61 -5.79 -11.81
N LEU A 124 -4.68 -6.75 -11.84
CA LEU A 124 -4.41 -7.56 -13.04
C LEU A 124 -5.17 -8.89 -13.12
N GLY A 125 -5.75 -9.36 -12.03
CA GLY A 125 -6.45 -10.64 -12.00
C GLY A 125 -5.58 -11.88 -12.26
N LEU A 126 -4.26 -11.74 -12.48
CA LEU A 126 -3.33 -12.83 -12.75
C LEU A 126 -2.58 -13.24 -11.48
N MET A 127 -2.54 -14.54 -11.21
CA MET A 127 -1.67 -15.13 -10.18
C MET A 127 -0.57 -15.95 -10.85
N ASP A 128 0.65 -15.42 -10.87
CA ASP A 128 1.82 -16.00 -11.53
C ASP A 128 2.81 -16.68 -10.57
N MET A 129 2.53 -16.67 -9.28
CA MET A 129 3.39 -17.23 -8.24
C MET A 129 3.09 -18.70 -7.92
N LEU A 130 2.05 -19.29 -8.51
CA LEU A 130 1.64 -20.66 -8.29
C LEU A 130 2.30 -21.59 -9.33
N ARG A 131 2.20 -22.91 -9.08
CA ARG A 131 2.68 -23.94 -10.02
C ARG A 131 1.89 -23.92 -11.34
N GLN A 132 0.59 -23.71 -11.27
CA GLN A 132 -0.28 -23.41 -12.40
C GLN A 132 -0.71 -21.95 -12.28
N LEU A 133 -0.63 -21.22 -13.36
CA LEU A 133 -1.14 -19.87 -13.43
C LEU A 133 -2.66 -19.87 -13.28
N TYR A 134 -3.26 -18.80 -12.79
CA TYR A 134 -4.68 -18.58 -12.97
C TYR A 134 -4.98 -17.10 -13.24
N PHE A 135 -6.01 -16.86 -14.01
CA PHE A 135 -6.53 -15.54 -14.29
C PHE A 135 -7.97 -15.47 -13.80
N ASN A 136 -8.37 -14.34 -13.27
CA ASN A 136 -9.75 -14.06 -12.93
C ASN A 136 -10.15 -12.63 -13.29
N ALA A 137 -11.43 -12.44 -13.54
CA ALA A 137 -12.07 -11.14 -13.71
C ALA A 137 -13.44 -11.16 -13.07
N GLY A 138 -13.86 -10.05 -12.51
CA GLY A 138 -15.15 -9.97 -11.84
C GLY A 138 -15.54 -8.56 -11.45
N LEU A 139 -16.69 -8.45 -10.81
CA LEU A 139 -17.27 -7.18 -10.37
C LEU A 139 -17.79 -7.33 -8.94
N LYS A 140 -17.62 -6.33 -8.12
CA LYS A 140 -18.16 -6.23 -6.75
C LYS A 140 -19.21 -5.12 -6.66
N GLY A 141 -20.02 -5.15 -5.63
CA GLY A 141 -21.10 -4.17 -5.45
C GLY A 141 -22.29 -4.39 -6.39
N ILE A 142 -22.52 -5.63 -6.82
CA ILE A 142 -23.54 -6.03 -7.80
C ILE A 142 -24.90 -6.15 -7.09
N LYS A 143 -25.99 -5.69 -7.73
CA LYS A 143 -27.35 -6.05 -7.29
C LYS A 143 -27.64 -7.51 -7.65
N GLY A 144 -28.38 -8.23 -6.79
CA GLY A 144 -28.65 -9.66 -6.97
C GLY A 144 -29.23 -10.04 -8.34
N GLU A 145 -30.06 -9.17 -8.90
CA GLU A 145 -30.67 -9.34 -10.24
C GLU A 145 -29.68 -9.26 -11.40
N ASN A 146 -28.50 -8.65 -11.19
CA ASN A 146 -27.51 -8.44 -12.25
C ASN A 146 -26.40 -9.51 -12.26
N VAL A 147 -26.36 -10.44 -11.32
CA VAL A 147 -25.25 -11.41 -11.16
C VAL A 147 -25.00 -12.22 -12.44
N GLU A 148 -26.06 -12.81 -13.03
CA GLU A 148 -25.95 -13.58 -14.29
C GLU A 148 -25.58 -12.68 -15.49
N ALA A 149 -26.01 -11.42 -15.49
CA ALA A 149 -25.68 -10.48 -16.55
C ALA A 149 -24.20 -10.11 -16.55
N VAL A 150 -23.56 -10.02 -15.36
CA VAL A 150 -22.12 -9.76 -15.24
C VAL A 150 -21.31 -10.95 -15.78
N GLU A 151 -21.67 -12.19 -15.47
CA GLU A 151 -20.98 -13.37 -16.04
C GLU A 151 -21.05 -13.34 -17.57
N ARG A 152 -22.26 -13.11 -18.13
CA ARG A 152 -22.42 -13.00 -19.57
C ARG A 152 -21.60 -11.88 -20.17
N LEU A 153 -21.60 -10.72 -19.57
CA LEU A 153 -20.78 -9.58 -20.03
C LEU A 153 -19.29 -9.94 -20.11
N ILE A 154 -18.74 -10.62 -19.10
CA ILE A 154 -17.34 -11.07 -19.12
C ILE A 154 -17.09 -11.98 -20.32
N LEU A 155 -17.90 -13.01 -20.49
CA LEU A 155 -17.71 -14.00 -21.54
C LEU A 155 -17.95 -13.44 -22.95
N ASP A 156 -18.99 -12.61 -23.12
CA ASP A 156 -19.29 -11.95 -24.40
C ASP A 156 -18.18 -10.97 -24.77
N THR A 157 -17.66 -10.18 -23.83
CA THR A 157 -16.53 -9.26 -24.07
C THR A 157 -15.28 -10.03 -24.52
N LEU A 158 -14.93 -11.14 -23.85
CA LEU A 158 -13.80 -11.97 -24.26
C LEU A 158 -14.01 -12.57 -25.65
N LYS A 159 -15.21 -13.01 -25.95
CA LYS A 159 -15.58 -13.54 -27.26
C LYS A 159 -15.45 -12.45 -28.35
N ASP A 160 -16.02 -11.29 -28.12
CA ASP A 160 -15.94 -10.16 -29.07
C ASP A 160 -14.47 -9.78 -29.34
N LEU A 161 -13.62 -9.74 -28.31
CA LEU A 161 -12.18 -9.50 -28.49
C LEU A 161 -11.49 -10.61 -29.29
N ALA A 162 -11.83 -11.87 -29.05
CA ALA A 162 -11.29 -12.99 -29.82
C ALA A 162 -11.75 -12.96 -31.29
N GLU A 163 -12.97 -12.53 -31.60
CA GLU A 163 -13.53 -12.52 -32.96
C GLU A 163 -13.17 -11.22 -33.72
N ALA A 164 -13.44 -10.06 -33.12
CA ALA A 164 -13.23 -8.77 -33.77
C ALA A 164 -11.76 -8.29 -33.75
N GLY A 165 -10.99 -8.76 -32.78
CA GLY A 165 -9.59 -8.36 -32.57
C GLY A 165 -9.41 -7.36 -31.42
N ILE A 166 -8.20 -7.33 -30.89
CA ILE A 166 -7.77 -6.36 -29.86
C ILE A 166 -7.12 -5.16 -30.57
N ASP A 167 -7.46 -3.96 -30.12
CA ASP A 167 -6.87 -2.75 -30.67
C ASP A 167 -5.34 -2.76 -30.52
N GLN A 168 -4.62 -2.50 -31.60
CA GLN A 168 -3.16 -2.59 -31.66
C GLN A 168 -2.48 -1.57 -30.75
N GLU A 169 -3.06 -0.40 -30.53
CA GLU A 169 -2.50 0.62 -29.61
C GLU A 169 -2.58 0.14 -28.18
N THR A 170 -3.66 -0.54 -27.79
CA THR A 170 -3.79 -1.20 -26.48
C THR A 170 -2.72 -2.29 -26.28
N VAL A 171 -2.49 -3.12 -27.31
CA VAL A 171 -1.43 -4.15 -27.26
C VAL A 171 -0.06 -3.50 -27.10
N ASN A 172 0.26 -2.50 -27.92
CA ASN A 172 1.55 -1.81 -27.88
C ASN A 172 1.77 -1.10 -26.55
N ALA A 173 0.76 -0.44 -25.99
CA ALA A 173 0.82 0.21 -24.69
C ALA A 173 1.11 -0.79 -23.57
N SER A 174 0.41 -1.94 -23.58
CA SER A 174 0.61 -2.98 -22.56
C SER A 174 1.98 -3.63 -22.64
N VAL A 175 2.49 -3.94 -23.84
CA VAL A 175 3.83 -4.48 -24.05
C VAL A 175 4.89 -3.49 -23.56
N ASN A 176 4.76 -2.21 -23.90
CA ASN A 176 5.70 -1.17 -23.45
C ASN A 176 5.66 -0.99 -21.92
N THR A 177 4.48 -0.97 -21.32
CA THR A 177 4.34 -0.84 -19.86
C THR A 177 5.03 -2.00 -19.13
N ILE A 178 4.79 -3.24 -19.54
CA ILE A 178 5.43 -4.42 -18.93
C ILE A 178 6.96 -4.39 -19.18
N GLU A 179 7.41 -4.07 -20.39
CA GLU A 179 8.84 -3.91 -20.69
C GLU A 179 9.49 -2.85 -19.79
N PHE A 180 8.85 -1.69 -19.64
CA PHE A 180 9.36 -0.61 -18.79
C PHE A 180 9.49 -1.08 -17.34
N GLN A 181 8.47 -1.73 -16.77
CA GLN A 181 8.48 -2.27 -15.42
C GLN A 181 9.60 -3.29 -15.20
N LEU A 182 9.81 -4.19 -16.19
CA LEU A 182 10.90 -5.17 -16.14
C LEU A 182 12.29 -4.54 -16.18
N ARG A 183 12.47 -3.46 -16.96
CA ARG A 183 13.75 -2.73 -17.07
C ARG A 183 14.03 -1.85 -15.85
N GLU A 184 13.04 -1.13 -15.37
CA GLU A 184 13.14 -0.27 -14.19
C GLU A 184 13.40 -1.10 -12.93
N ASN A 185 12.74 -2.24 -12.81
CA ASN A 185 12.85 -3.16 -11.69
C ASN A 185 12.68 -2.43 -10.34
N ASN A 186 11.66 -1.56 -10.26
CA ASN A 186 11.31 -0.75 -9.11
C ASN A 186 9.96 -1.24 -8.54
N PHE A 187 9.96 -1.64 -7.29
CA PHE A 187 8.79 -2.21 -6.59
C PHE A 187 8.39 -1.33 -5.38
N GLY A 188 8.62 -0.04 -5.49
CA GLY A 188 8.28 0.93 -4.46
C GLY A 188 8.96 0.63 -3.12
N ARG A 189 8.18 0.28 -2.11
CA ARG A 189 8.68 0.03 -0.74
C ARG A 189 9.29 -1.36 -0.55
N LEU A 190 9.06 -2.29 -1.46
CA LEU A 190 9.61 -3.64 -1.34
C LEU A 190 11.11 -3.66 -1.69
N PRO A 191 11.96 -4.27 -0.86
CA PRO A 191 13.37 -4.43 -1.18
C PRO A 191 13.54 -5.22 -2.46
N ARG A 192 14.34 -4.69 -3.41
CA ARG A 192 14.58 -5.33 -4.71
C ARG A 192 15.01 -6.80 -4.60
N GLY A 193 15.92 -7.11 -3.67
CA GLY A 193 16.37 -8.47 -3.44
C GLY A 193 15.25 -9.42 -3.01
N LEU A 194 14.30 -8.94 -2.23
CA LEU A 194 13.12 -9.73 -1.83
C LEU A 194 12.24 -10.06 -3.05
N VAL A 195 11.99 -9.09 -3.92
CA VAL A 195 11.15 -9.32 -5.12
C VAL A 195 11.84 -10.26 -6.11
N ILE A 196 13.17 -10.11 -6.31
CA ILE A 196 13.94 -11.05 -7.12
C ILE A 196 13.86 -12.47 -6.53
N PHE A 197 13.95 -12.61 -5.20
CA PHE A 197 13.78 -13.89 -4.52
C PHE A 197 12.38 -14.48 -4.73
N ILE A 198 11.33 -13.67 -4.59
CA ILE A 198 9.94 -14.09 -4.80
C ILE A 198 9.75 -14.58 -6.25
N ARG A 199 10.26 -13.83 -7.22
CA ARG A 199 10.24 -14.25 -8.63
C ARG A 199 11.01 -15.57 -8.85
N ALA A 200 12.21 -15.69 -8.31
CA ALA A 200 12.96 -16.95 -8.38
C ALA A 200 12.20 -18.13 -7.75
N LEU A 201 11.48 -17.89 -6.65
CA LEU A 201 10.67 -18.91 -5.99
C LEU A 201 9.47 -19.37 -6.80
N SER A 202 8.95 -18.61 -7.75
CA SER A 202 7.77 -18.98 -8.53
C SER A 202 7.94 -20.35 -9.22
N THR A 203 9.13 -20.67 -9.69
CA THR A 203 9.51 -21.97 -10.28
C THR A 203 10.35 -22.83 -9.33
N TRP A 204 11.29 -22.23 -8.60
CA TRP A 204 12.29 -22.95 -7.79
C TRP A 204 11.68 -23.86 -6.71
N LYS A 205 10.61 -23.42 -6.07
CA LYS A 205 9.90 -24.22 -5.04
C LYS A 205 9.28 -25.50 -5.61
N TYR A 206 9.06 -25.54 -6.92
CA TYR A 206 8.52 -26.70 -7.63
C TYR A 206 9.61 -27.53 -8.38
N GLY A 207 10.89 -27.21 -8.18
CA GLY A 207 12.02 -27.93 -8.78
C GLY A 207 12.50 -27.35 -10.11
N GLY A 208 11.96 -26.22 -10.56
CA GLY A 208 12.42 -25.48 -11.74
C GLY A 208 13.70 -24.68 -11.49
N ASP A 209 14.25 -24.10 -12.55
CA ASP A 209 15.44 -23.23 -12.49
C ASP A 209 15.05 -21.88 -11.85
N PRO A 210 15.71 -21.47 -10.74
CA PRO A 210 15.44 -20.18 -10.08
C PRO A 210 15.81 -18.96 -10.93
N LEU A 211 16.68 -19.09 -11.90
CA LEU A 211 17.13 -17.98 -12.75
C LEU A 211 16.19 -17.76 -13.95
N GLN A 212 15.48 -18.78 -14.37
CA GLN A 212 14.57 -18.72 -15.52
C GLN A 212 13.55 -17.58 -15.45
N PRO A 213 12.83 -17.33 -14.33
CA PRO A 213 11.87 -16.23 -14.24
C PRO A 213 12.51 -14.83 -14.20
N LEU A 214 13.84 -14.77 -14.05
CA LEU A 214 14.60 -13.52 -14.01
C LEU A 214 15.09 -13.08 -15.39
N HIS A 215 15.11 -13.98 -16.36
CA HIS A 215 15.51 -13.72 -17.74
C HIS A 215 14.28 -13.35 -18.58
N PHE A 216 14.11 -12.06 -18.87
CA PHE A 216 12.96 -11.57 -19.64
C PHE A 216 13.31 -11.15 -21.07
N THR A 217 14.58 -10.92 -21.39
CA THR A 217 14.99 -10.31 -22.68
C THR A 217 14.62 -11.19 -23.87
N GLU A 218 14.95 -12.50 -23.80
CA GLU A 218 14.64 -13.43 -24.88
C GLU A 218 13.15 -13.69 -25.03
N PRO A 219 12.38 -14.02 -23.94
CA PRO A 219 10.92 -14.11 -24.02
C PRO A 219 10.26 -12.85 -24.59
N LEU A 220 10.68 -11.66 -24.14
CA LEU A 220 10.17 -10.40 -24.65
C LEU A 220 10.43 -10.20 -26.15
N SER A 221 11.66 -10.50 -26.60
CA SER A 221 12.00 -10.44 -28.02
C SER A 221 11.14 -11.39 -28.84
N ALA A 222 11.00 -12.63 -28.37
CA ALA A 222 10.17 -13.63 -29.05
C ALA A 222 8.69 -13.24 -29.13
N ILE A 223 8.16 -12.62 -28.08
CA ILE A 223 6.77 -12.09 -28.13
C ILE A 223 6.66 -10.97 -29.16
N LYS A 224 7.61 -10.02 -29.19
CA LYS A 224 7.61 -8.94 -30.19
C LYS A 224 7.72 -9.46 -31.62
N ASP A 225 8.53 -10.48 -31.87
CA ASP A 225 8.66 -11.13 -33.16
C ASP A 225 7.36 -11.84 -33.56
N ARG A 226 6.68 -12.49 -32.62
CA ARG A 226 5.37 -13.11 -32.85
C ARG A 226 4.29 -12.07 -33.17
N LEU A 227 4.27 -10.94 -32.49
CA LEU A 227 3.30 -9.87 -32.79
C LEU A 227 3.43 -9.33 -34.20
N VAL A 228 4.64 -9.40 -34.79
CA VAL A 228 4.87 -9.03 -36.20
C VAL A 228 4.43 -10.15 -37.15
N SER A 229 4.75 -11.40 -36.84
CA SER A 229 4.45 -12.57 -37.70
C SER A 229 3.04 -13.12 -37.54
N GLU A 230 2.46 -12.96 -36.35
CA GLU A 230 1.17 -13.46 -35.95
C GLU A 230 0.32 -12.30 -35.38
N PRO A 231 -0.30 -11.44 -36.19
CA PRO A 231 -1.01 -10.22 -35.74
C PRO A 231 -2.16 -10.50 -34.75
N ARG A 232 -2.62 -11.74 -34.66
CA ARG A 232 -3.68 -12.19 -33.73
C ARG A 232 -3.16 -13.11 -32.63
N PHE A 233 -1.92 -12.93 -32.21
CA PHE A 233 -1.28 -13.76 -31.20
C PHE A 233 -2.04 -13.75 -29.86
N PHE A 234 -2.41 -12.57 -29.34
CA PHE A 234 -3.12 -12.48 -28.06
C PHE A 234 -4.59 -12.94 -28.18
N GLU A 235 -5.25 -12.73 -29.31
CA GLU A 235 -6.60 -13.27 -29.56
C GLU A 235 -6.58 -14.80 -29.59
N GLY A 236 -5.53 -15.40 -30.17
CA GLY A 236 -5.33 -16.85 -30.14
C GLY A 236 -5.15 -17.37 -28.72
N MET A 237 -4.33 -16.71 -27.90
CA MET A 237 -4.17 -17.06 -26.48
C MET A 237 -5.49 -16.90 -25.69
N LEU A 238 -6.24 -15.84 -25.96
CA LEU A 238 -7.54 -15.59 -25.33
C LEU A 238 -8.52 -16.71 -25.67
N ALA A 239 -8.60 -17.11 -26.93
CA ALA A 239 -9.47 -18.20 -27.38
C ALA A 239 -9.10 -19.53 -26.72
N GLU A 240 -7.83 -19.92 -26.77
CA GLU A 240 -7.34 -21.19 -26.25
C GLU A 240 -7.43 -21.28 -24.72
N HIS A 241 -6.95 -20.24 -24.02
CA HIS A 241 -6.76 -20.31 -22.56
C HIS A 241 -7.96 -19.82 -21.75
N LEU A 242 -8.88 -19.04 -22.32
CA LEU A 242 -10.05 -18.51 -21.60
C LEU A 242 -11.37 -19.06 -22.18
N LEU A 243 -11.61 -18.95 -23.49
CA LEU A 243 -12.91 -19.31 -24.07
C LEU A 243 -13.11 -20.83 -24.23
N GLU A 244 -12.09 -21.53 -24.73
CA GLU A 244 -12.12 -22.98 -24.97
C GLU A 244 -11.71 -23.77 -23.71
N ASN A 245 -11.25 -23.12 -22.67
CA ASN A 245 -10.79 -23.76 -21.45
C ASN A 245 -11.96 -24.21 -20.57
N PRO A 246 -12.19 -25.53 -20.38
CA PRO A 246 -13.24 -26.03 -19.53
C PRO A 246 -13.00 -25.82 -18.04
N HIS A 247 -11.73 -25.59 -17.61
CA HIS A 247 -11.38 -25.35 -16.22
C HIS A 247 -11.67 -23.89 -15.84
N ARG A 248 -12.95 -23.56 -15.80
CA ARG A 248 -13.49 -22.26 -15.43
C ARG A 248 -14.39 -22.37 -14.21
N VAL A 249 -14.22 -21.49 -13.24
CA VAL A 249 -15.05 -21.39 -12.04
C VAL A 249 -15.71 -20.03 -11.99
N THR A 250 -17.05 -20.01 -11.93
CA THR A 250 -17.81 -18.82 -11.61
C THR A 250 -18.12 -18.83 -10.12
N LEU A 251 -17.51 -17.90 -9.37
CA LEU A 251 -17.74 -17.73 -7.93
C LEU A 251 -18.72 -16.59 -7.71
N HIS A 252 -19.88 -16.90 -7.16
CA HIS A 252 -20.88 -15.94 -6.73
C HIS A 252 -20.81 -15.78 -5.20
N MET A 253 -20.40 -14.60 -4.73
CA MET A 253 -20.41 -14.23 -3.32
C MET A 253 -21.75 -13.58 -2.99
N GLN A 254 -22.53 -14.25 -2.12
CA GLN A 254 -23.85 -13.80 -1.72
C GLN A 254 -23.83 -13.16 -0.33
N PRO A 255 -24.35 -11.94 -0.14
CA PRO A 255 -24.43 -11.33 1.17
C PRO A 255 -25.37 -12.11 2.09
N ASP A 256 -24.94 -12.37 3.32
CA ASP A 256 -25.76 -13.00 4.37
C ASP A 256 -25.53 -12.23 5.70
N PRO A 257 -26.51 -11.43 6.15
CA PRO A 257 -26.40 -10.69 7.42
C PRO A 257 -26.22 -11.59 8.64
N ALA A 258 -26.71 -12.84 8.56
CA ALA A 258 -26.57 -13.81 9.64
C ALA A 258 -25.31 -14.68 9.52
N PHE A 259 -24.47 -14.48 8.49
CA PHE A 259 -23.30 -15.36 8.26
C PHE A 259 -22.36 -15.41 9.45
N GLN A 260 -22.05 -14.24 10.03
CA GLN A 260 -21.15 -14.13 11.17
C GLN A 260 -21.67 -14.89 12.40
N SER A 261 -22.93 -14.68 12.76
CA SER A 261 -23.55 -15.38 13.90
C SER A 261 -23.67 -16.89 13.67
N LYS A 262 -23.96 -17.32 12.44
CA LYS A 262 -23.95 -18.75 12.06
C LYS A 262 -22.57 -19.38 12.23
N LEU A 263 -21.52 -18.65 11.87
CA LEU A 263 -20.13 -19.11 11.97
C LEU A 263 -19.70 -19.24 13.42
N GLU A 264 -20.03 -18.28 14.27
CA GLU A 264 -19.79 -18.30 15.72
C GLU A 264 -20.55 -19.43 16.40
N GLU A 265 -21.82 -19.63 16.07
CA GLU A 265 -22.64 -20.72 16.61
C GLU A 265 -22.10 -22.09 16.19
N ALA A 266 -21.70 -22.24 14.91
CA ALA A 266 -21.09 -23.46 14.40
C ALA A 266 -19.77 -23.77 15.11
N GLU A 267 -18.92 -22.76 15.34
CA GLU A 267 -17.66 -22.93 16.07
C GLU A 267 -17.92 -23.32 17.54
N GLN A 268 -18.79 -22.61 18.24
CA GLN A 268 -19.15 -22.94 19.60
C GLN A 268 -19.71 -24.35 19.72
N THR A 269 -20.54 -24.76 18.76
CA THR A 269 -21.10 -26.13 18.73
C THR A 269 -20.00 -27.16 18.54
N ARG A 270 -19.10 -26.95 17.56
CA ARG A 270 -17.93 -27.80 17.33
C ARG A 270 -17.07 -27.93 18.59
N LEU A 271 -16.79 -26.81 19.25
CA LEU A 271 -16.00 -26.79 20.49
C LEU A 271 -16.68 -27.55 21.64
N ARG A 272 -17.99 -27.37 21.81
CA ARG A 272 -18.77 -28.10 22.81
C ARG A 272 -18.77 -29.62 22.55
N GLU A 273 -19.01 -30.02 21.31
CA GLU A 273 -18.98 -31.42 20.89
C GLU A 273 -17.59 -32.03 21.07
N THR A 274 -16.53 -31.30 20.70
CA THR A 274 -15.15 -31.75 20.91
C THR A 274 -14.85 -31.89 22.42
N ALA A 275 -15.19 -30.87 23.19
CA ALA A 275 -15.00 -30.89 24.65
C ALA A 275 -15.79 -32.03 25.35
N ALA A 276 -16.97 -32.37 24.84
CA ALA A 276 -17.77 -33.48 25.38
C ALA A 276 -17.15 -34.87 25.10
N LYS A 277 -16.35 -35.00 24.03
CA LYS A 277 -15.68 -36.27 23.67
C LYS A 277 -14.34 -36.47 24.39
N LEU A 278 -13.75 -35.41 24.92
CA LEU A 278 -12.46 -35.47 25.61
C LEU A 278 -12.60 -36.11 27.00
N SER A 279 -11.75 -37.11 27.29
CA SER A 279 -11.55 -37.65 28.62
C SER A 279 -10.92 -36.61 29.56
N SER A 280 -10.99 -36.84 30.86
CA SER A 280 -10.33 -35.99 31.86
C SER A 280 -8.81 -35.91 31.64
N GLU A 281 -8.19 -37.03 31.22
CA GLU A 281 -6.76 -37.13 30.95
C GLU A 281 -6.36 -36.32 29.69
N GLU A 282 -7.16 -36.38 28.63
CA GLU A 282 -6.93 -35.59 27.43
C GLU A 282 -7.08 -34.08 27.70
N ARG A 283 -8.07 -33.67 28.46
CA ARG A 283 -8.24 -32.26 28.89
C ARG A 283 -7.04 -31.80 29.71
N GLN A 284 -6.58 -32.63 30.67
CA GLN A 284 -5.40 -32.30 31.46
C GLN A 284 -4.15 -32.14 30.58
N ARG A 285 -3.95 -33.07 29.64
CA ARG A 285 -2.83 -32.98 28.67
C ARG A 285 -2.89 -31.72 27.78
N ILE A 286 -4.08 -31.34 27.33
CA ILE A 286 -4.25 -30.08 26.57
C ILE A 286 -3.85 -28.88 27.43
N PHE A 287 -4.27 -28.86 28.68
CA PHE A 287 -3.94 -27.79 29.62
C PHE A 287 -2.45 -27.73 29.96
N GLU A 288 -1.82 -28.89 30.15
CA GLU A 288 -0.36 -28.98 30.37
C GLU A 288 0.43 -28.53 29.13
N ASN A 289 0.00 -28.96 27.94
CA ASN A 289 0.61 -28.51 26.69
C ASN A 289 0.48 -26.98 26.49
N ALA A 290 -0.69 -26.40 26.78
CA ALA A 290 -0.89 -24.97 26.71
C ALA A 290 0.03 -24.19 27.65
N ARG A 291 0.16 -24.69 28.90
CA ARG A 291 1.12 -24.12 29.88
C ARG A 291 2.57 -24.26 29.45
N GLU A 292 2.93 -25.41 28.86
CA GLU A 292 4.29 -25.63 28.38
C GLU A 292 4.61 -24.71 27.18
N VAL A 293 3.67 -24.52 26.25
CA VAL A 293 3.80 -23.55 25.17
C VAL A 293 3.99 -22.14 25.71
N GLN A 294 3.16 -21.75 26.71
CA GLN A 294 3.30 -20.46 27.35
C GLN A 294 4.66 -20.30 28.04
N ARG A 295 5.11 -21.34 28.80
CA ARG A 295 6.42 -21.35 29.45
C ARG A 295 7.56 -21.20 28.43
N LEU A 296 7.50 -21.89 27.28
CA LEU A 296 8.49 -21.80 26.22
C LEU A 296 8.52 -20.41 25.59
N GLN A 297 7.37 -19.78 25.41
CA GLN A 297 7.26 -18.41 24.90
C GLN A 297 7.82 -17.36 25.87
N GLU A 298 7.66 -17.58 27.17
CA GLU A 298 8.11 -16.66 28.23
C GLU A 298 9.56 -16.93 28.69
N THR A 299 10.16 -18.07 28.29
CA THR A 299 11.53 -18.41 28.68
C THR A 299 12.53 -17.77 27.72
N PRO A 300 13.39 -16.87 28.18
CA PRO A 300 14.44 -16.30 27.33
C PRO A 300 15.43 -17.37 26.84
N ASP A 301 16.00 -17.15 25.66
CA ASP A 301 17.11 -17.97 25.17
C ASP A 301 18.32 -17.87 26.12
N SER A 302 19.12 -18.94 26.19
CA SER A 302 20.31 -18.96 27.04
C SER A 302 21.34 -17.93 26.56
N PRO A 303 22.12 -17.29 27.45
CA PRO A 303 23.20 -16.41 27.06
C PRO A 303 24.21 -17.08 26.13
N GLU A 304 24.41 -18.39 26.25
CA GLU A 304 25.32 -19.20 25.41
C GLU A 304 24.78 -19.33 23.98
N ASP A 305 23.45 -19.46 23.81
CA ASP A 305 22.83 -19.51 22.50
C ASP A 305 22.79 -18.14 21.84
N LEU A 306 22.48 -17.10 22.61
CA LEU A 306 22.52 -15.71 22.13
C LEU A 306 23.91 -15.29 21.67
N ALA A 307 24.98 -15.76 22.37
CA ALA A 307 26.36 -15.47 22.00
C ALA A 307 26.82 -16.10 20.67
N LYS A 308 26.06 -17.09 20.13
CA LYS A 308 26.33 -17.68 18.82
C LYS A 308 25.89 -16.78 17.66
N LEU A 309 25.00 -15.82 17.92
CA LEU A 309 24.54 -14.89 16.89
C LEU A 309 25.59 -13.82 16.64
N PRO A 310 25.99 -13.59 15.36
CA PRO A 310 26.91 -12.51 15.05
C PRO A 310 26.23 -11.16 15.36
N MET A 311 26.91 -10.32 16.13
CA MET A 311 26.43 -9.01 16.53
C MET A 311 27.26 -7.91 15.88
N LEU A 312 26.59 -6.85 15.43
CA LEU A 312 27.24 -5.61 15.06
C LEU A 312 27.51 -4.78 16.32
N GLU A 313 28.63 -4.05 16.28
CA GLU A 313 28.95 -3.02 17.28
C GLU A 313 28.62 -1.61 16.75
N LEU A 314 28.51 -0.64 17.64
CA LEU A 314 28.23 0.76 17.22
C LEU A 314 29.31 1.34 16.31
N ASP A 315 30.54 0.80 16.37
CA ASP A 315 31.64 1.24 15.52
C ASP A 315 31.56 0.71 14.09
N ASP A 316 30.76 -0.32 13.86
CA ASP A 316 30.47 -0.84 12.51
C ASP A 316 29.48 0.08 11.75
N LEU A 317 28.80 0.97 12.45
CA LEU A 317 27.80 1.85 11.85
C LEU A 317 28.45 3.08 11.22
N GLU A 318 27.93 3.48 10.05
CA GLU A 318 28.25 4.76 9.44
C GLU A 318 27.87 5.90 10.39
N LYS A 319 28.81 6.77 10.75
CA LYS A 319 28.56 7.86 11.69
C LYS A 319 27.90 9.08 11.01
N LYS A 320 28.09 9.24 9.71
CA LYS A 320 27.55 10.38 8.94
C LYS A 320 26.29 9.99 8.16
N VAL A 321 25.38 10.94 8.04
CA VAL A 321 24.22 10.78 7.16
C VAL A 321 24.66 10.77 5.70
N ARG A 322 24.03 9.93 4.90
CA ARG A 322 24.21 9.95 3.44
C ARG A 322 23.46 11.13 2.86
N THR A 323 24.14 11.95 2.08
CA THR A 323 23.57 13.09 1.38
C THR A 323 23.09 12.67 -0.02
N ILE A 324 22.13 13.40 -0.55
CA ILE A 324 21.61 13.20 -1.92
C ILE A 324 22.00 14.45 -2.70
N PRO A 325 22.68 14.31 -3.87
CA PRO A 325 23.06 15.47 -4.65
C PRO A 325 21.83 16.22 -5.14
N LEU A 326 21.88 17.55 -5.07
CA LEU A 326 20.83 18.45 -5.52
C LEU A 326 21.49 19.68 -6.18
N GLU A 327 21.13 19.94 -7.43
CA GLU A 327 21.42 21.15 -8.15
C GLU A 327 20.14 21.96 -8.33
N ILE A 328 20.23 23.28 -8.17
CA ILE A 328 19.10 24.17 -8.29
C ILE A 328 19.38 25.10 -9.48
N ALA A 329 18.62 24.94 -10.55
CA ALA A 329 18.67 25.84 -11.68
C ALA A 329 17.66 26.99 -11.45
N GLU A 330 18.19 28.21 -11.31
CA GLU A 330 17.40 29.44 -11.18
C GLU A 330 17.50 30.25 -12.47
N ASP A 331 16.36 30.55 -13.08
CA ASP A 331 16.28 31.32 -14.31
C ASP A 331 15.33 32.53 -14.24
N GLY A 332 14.95 32.91 -13.00
CA GLY A 332 14.02 34.01 -12.75
C GLY A 332 12.53 33.63 -12.78
N GLU A 333 12.20 32.39 -13.18
CA GLU A 333 10.82 31.86 -13.23
C GLU A 333 10.51 30.84 -12.11
N GLY A 334 11.40 30.70 -11.14
CA GLY A 334 11.33 29.74 -10.03
C GLY A 334 12.32 28.58 -10.18
N PRO A 335 12.65 27.89 -9.09
CA PRO A 335 13.69 26.86 -9.09
C PRO A 335 13.23 25.57 -9.78
N ILE A 336 14.13 24.96 -10.54
CA ILE A 336 14.07 23.56 -10.93
C ILE A 336 15.08 22.82 -10.07
N TRP A 337 14.63 21.81 -9.36
CA TRP A 337 15.45 20.94 -8.52
C TRP A 337 15.87 19.72 -9.31
N PHE A 338 17.17 19.52 -9.44
CA PHE A 338 17.73 18.43 -10.23
C PHE A 338 18.62 17.54 -9.36
N HIS A 339 18.40 16.25 -9.43
CA HIS A 339 19.17 15.23 -8.73
C HIS A 339 19.98 14.42 -9.75
N PRO A 340 21.30 14.68 -9.91
CA PRO A 340 22.17 13.93 -10.81
C PRO A 340 22.48 12.56 -10.21
N LEU A 341 21.66 11.56 -10.53
CA LEU A 341 21.75 10.19 -10.03
C LEU A 341 21.79 9.20 -11.20
N PRO A 342 22.48 8.04 -11.06
CA PRO A 342 22.50 7.01 -12.09
C PRO A 342 21.12 6.32 -12.18
N THR A 343 20.36 6.63 -13.24
CA THR A 343 18.99 6.15 -13.46
C THR A 343 18.85 5.14 -14.61
N ASN A 344 19.97 4.69 -15.19
CA ASN A 344 19.97 3.77 -16.34
C ASN A 344 19.14 4.27 -17.54
N GLY A 345 19.19 5.57 -17.84
CA GLY A 345 18.49 6.17 -18.96
C GLY A 345 17.02 6.46 -18.74
N ILE A 346 16.57 6.46 -17.48
CA ILE A 346 15.21 6.86 -17.07
C ILE A 346 15.26 8.29 -16.52
N VAL A 347 14.27 9.10 -16.87
CA VAL A 347 13.97 10.37 -16.20
C VAL A 347 12.75 10.19 -15.30
N TYR A 348 12.84 10.70 -14.08
CA TYR A 348 11.73 10.82 -13.13
C TYR A 348 11.43 12.31 -12.95
N ALA A 349 10.17 12.68 -13.07
CA ALA A 349 9.69 14.04 -12.97
C ALA A 349 8.54 14.13 -11.98
N ASP A 350 8.72 14.93 -10.94
CA ASP A 350 7.69 15.27 -9.96
C ASP A 350 7.31 16.74 -10.18
N ILE A 351 6.08 16.99 -10.66
CA ILE A 351 5.54 18.33 -10.92
C ILE A 351 4.56 18.64 -9.82
N GLY A 352 4.95 19.49 -8.87
CA GLY A 352 4.22 19.77 -7.64
C GLY A 352 3.45 21.10 -7.67
N PHE A 353 2.32 21.12 -6.95
CA PHE A 353 1.50 22.32 -6.74
C PHE A 353 1.06 22.39 -5.28
N ASP A 354 1.21 23.57 -4.65
CA ASP A 354 0.87 23.78 -3.24
C ASP A 354 -0.66 23.79 -3.03
N LEU A 355 -1.17 22.83 -2.25
CA LEU A 355 -2.58 22.69 -1.93
C LEU A 355 -3.14 23.88 -1.10
N HIS A 356 -2.28 24.67 -0.46
CA HIS A 356 -2.69 25.88 0.25
C HIS A 356 -3.26 26.97 -0.68
N SER A 357 -3.14 26.82 -2.00
CA SER A 357 -3.89 27.63 -2.96
C SER A 357 -5.40 27.38 -2.91
N LEU A 358 -5.84 26.25 -2.32
CA LEU A 358 -7.24 25.85 -2.24
C LEU A 358 -7.88 26.26 -0.89
N PRO A 359 -9.18 26.64 -0.88
CA PRO A 359 -9.94 26.69 0.35
C PRO A 359 -10.14 25.28 0.92
N ALA A 360 -10.15 25.16 2.25
CA ALA A 360 -10.22 23.89 2.98
C ALA A 360 -11.39 22.97 2.54
N GLN A 361 -12.52 23.56 2.17
CA GLN A 361 -13.72 22.83 1.73
C GLN A 361 -13.52 22.03 0.44
N LEU A 362 -12.51 22.38 -0.36
CA LEU A 362 -12.19 21.68 -1.61
C LEU A 362 -11.14 20.58 -1.46
N LEU A 363 -10.48 20.48 -0.30
CA LEU A 363 -9.47 19.43 -0.04
C LEU A 363 -10.01 18.00 -0.23
N PRO A 364 -11.23 17.65 0.21
CA PRO A 364 -11.73 16.28 0.05
C PRO A 364 -11.86 15.82 -1.42
N TYR A 365 -11.99 16.76 -2.37
CA TYR A 365 -11.98 16.41 -3.80
C TYR A 365 -10.63 15.86 -4.28
N PHE A 366 -9.55 16.06 -3.52
CA PHE A 366 -8.23 15.59 -3.90
C PHE A 366 -8.20 14.09 -4.19
N ALA A 367 -8.94 13.29 -3.41
CA ALA A 367 -9.05 11.84 -3.59
C ALA A 367 -9.39 11.44 -5.04
N ILE A 368 -10.18 12.29 -5.73
CA ILE A 368 -10.64 12.01 -7.10
C ILE A 368 -10.02 12.96 -8.14
N TYR A 369 -9.53 14.13 -7.75
CA TYR A 369 -9.05 15.15 -8.69
C TYR A 369 -7.86 14.65 -9.52
N GLY A 370 -6.88 14.02 -8.89
CA GLY A 370 -5.73 13.46 -9.59
C GLY A 370 -6.12 12.37 -10.60
N ARG A 371 -7.05 11.50 -10.23
CA ARG A 371 -7.62 10.50 -11.15
C ARG A 371 -8.42 11.16 -12.28
N ALA A 372 -9.22 12.17 -11.96
CA ALA A 372 -10.02 12.88 -12.97
C ALA A 372 -9.14 13.52 -14.05
N LEU A 373 -7.96 14.07 -13.69
CA LEU A 373 -7.00 14.60 -14.66
C LEU A 373 -6.52 13.55 -15.68
N LEU A 374 -6.34 12.31 -15.25
CA LEU A 374 -5.75 11.23 -16.08
C LEU A 374 -6.81 10.33 -16.73
N GLU A 375 -8.00 10.23 -16.13
CA GLU A 375 -9.00 9.22 -16.46
C GLU A 375 -10.29 9.80 -17.06
N MET A 376 -10.40 11.12 -17.26
CA MET A 376 -11.54 11.75 -17.92
C MET A 376 -11.22 12.24 -19.34
N GLY A 377 -9.96 12.12 -19.75
CA GLY A 377 -9.47 12.61 -21.04
C GLY A 377 -9.18 14.11 -21.05
N THR A 378 -8.82 14.61 -22.23
CA THR A 378 -8.44 16.00 -22.47
C THR A 378 -9.31 16.61 -23.60
N ALA A 379 -9.12 17.89 -23.89
CA ALA A 379 -9.78 18.50 -25.04
C ALA A 379 -9.40 17.84 -26.39
N ARG A 380 -8.27 17.11 -26.43
CA ARG A 380 -7.73 16.49 -27.65
C ARG A 380 -8.01 15.00 -27.76
N ARG A 381 -8.15 14.32 -26.61
CA ARG A 381 -8.24 12.85 -26.53
C ARG A 381 -9.29 12.43 -25.53
N ASP A 382 -9.99 11.37 -25.83
CA ASP A 382 -10.76 10.68 -24.81
C ASP A 382 -9.82 9.96 -23.81
N TYR A 383 -10.39 9.41 -22.75
CA TYR A 383 -9.58 8.79 -21.71
C TYR A 383 -8.89 7.49 -22.18
N VAL A 384 -9.43 6.79 -23.16
CA VAL A 384 -8.84 5.57 -23.73
C VAL A 384 -7.59 5.94 -24.52
N GLU A 385 -7.71 6.87 -25.46
CA GLU A 385 -6.60 7.39 -26.26
C GLU A 385 -5.48 7.99 -25.37
N LEU A 386 -5.86 8.70 -24.29
CA LEU A 386 -4.91 9.25 -23.33
C LEU A 386 -4.15 8.14 -22.59
N SER A 387 -4.87 7.14 -22.09
CA SER A 387 -4.28 6.00 -21.37
C SER A 387 -3.34 5.19 -22.27
N GLN A 388 -3.75 4.90 -23.52
CA GLN A 388 -2.91 4.22 -24.51
C GLN A 388 -1.62 5.02 -24.79
N ARG A 389 -1.73 6.33 -24.97
CA ARG A 389 -0.58 7.19 -25.21
C ARG A 389 0.37 7.21 -24.02
N MET A 390 -0.13 7.33 -22.78
CA MET A 390 0.67 7.22 -21.57
C MET A 390 1.42 5.89 -21.52
N GLY A 391 0.71 4.78 -21.70
CA GLY A 391 1.31 3.43 -21.66
C GLY A 391 2.35 3.21 -22.76
N TYR A 392 2.12 3.73 -23.97
CA TYR A 392 3.05 3.55 -25.10
C TYR A 392 4.28 4.44 -25.04
N GLN A 393 4.15 5.69 -24.55
CA GLN A 393 5.21 6.71 -24.64
C GLN A 393 5.92 7.01 -23.30
N THR A 394 5.43 6.45 -22.20
CA THR A 394 6.01 6.70 -20.86
C THR A 394 6.12 5.41 -20.06
N GLY A 395 6.73 5.51 -18.89
CA GLY A 395 6.72 4.47 -17.86
C GLY A 395 5.55 4.63 -16.87
N GLY A 396 4.63 5.55 -17.15
CA GLY A 396 3.50 5.91 -16.33
C GLY A 396 3.52 7.36 -15.89
N ILE A 397 2.33 7.91 -15.69
CA ILE A 397 2.08 9.22 -15.07
C ILE A 397 1.00 8.98 -14.02
N GLU A 398 1.24 9.40 -12.79
CA GLU A 398 0.34 9.16 -11.66
C GLU A 398 0.19 10.40 -10.77
N PRO A 399 -0.97 10.60 -10.13
CA PRO A 399 -1.14 11.61 -9.11
C PRO A 399 -0.54 11.12 -7.79
N ALA A 400 0.04 12.04 -7.02
CA ALA A 400 0.55 11.74 -5.68
C ALA A 400 0.35 12.95 -4.75
N ALA A 401 0.33 12.69 -3.45
CA ALA A 401 0.36 13.72 -2.43
C ALA A 401 1.68 13.66 -1.63
N LEU A 402 2.13 14.82 -1.21
CA LEU A 402 3.07 14.96 -0.10
C LEU A 402 2.38 15.79 0.98
N ILE A 403 2.00 15.14 2.07
CA ILE A 403 1.41 15.78 3.23
C ILE A 403 2.35 15.48 4.42
N SER A 404 2.85 16.52 5.05
CA SER A 404 3.79 16.39 6.18
C SER A 404 3.78 17.65 7.04
N GLY A 405 4.05 17.50 8.32
CA GLY A 405 4.43 18.64 9.14
C GLY A 405 5.71 19.29 8.63
N GLN A 406 5.96 20.53 9.05
CA GLN A 406 7.18 21.27 8.78
C GLN A 406 7.89 21.57 10.09
N LEU A 407 9.20 21.36 10.14
CA LEU A 407 9.99 21.68 11.35
C LEU A 407 9.91 23.18 11.67
N GLY A 408 9.52 23.47 12.91
CA GLY A 408 9.40 24.85 13.40
C GLY A 408 8.15 25.62 12.91
N SER A 409 7.17 24.91 12.33
CA SER A 409 5.90 25.51 11.89
C SER A 409 4.72 24.66 12.37
N ASP A 410 3.58 25.28 12.60
CA ASP A 410 2.30 24.60 12.81
C ASP A 410 1.54 24.38 11.50
N GLU A 411 2.01 24.97 10.38
CA GLU A 411 1.49 24.72 9.04
C GLU A 411 2.10 23.47 8.44
N SER A 412 1.34 22.77 7.60
CA SER A 412 1.81 21.60 6.87
C SER A 412 2.53 21.97 5.57
N GLN A 413 3.29 21.03 5.04
CA GLN A 413 3.65 20.96 3.64
C GLN A 413 2.66 20.03 2.95
N SER A 414 1.72 20.60 2.21
CA SER A 414 0.64 19.87 1.55
C SER A 414 0.68 20.15 0.05
N TRP A 415 1.09 19.13 -0.73
CA TRP A 415 1.36 19.26 -2.15
C TRP A 415 0.62 18.21 -2.96
N PHE A 416 0.06 18.62 -4.09
CA PHE A 416 -0.30 17.74 -5.19
C PHE A 416 0.90 17.56 -6.11
N PHE A 417 1.22 16.34 -6.50
CA PHE A 417 2.21 16.03 -7.51
C PHE A 417 1.58 15.26 -8.66
N LEU A 418 1.91 15.67 -9.88
CA LEU A 418 1.82 14.82 -11.05
C LEU A 418 3.21 14.22 -11.26
N ARG A 419 3.33 12.92 -10.99
CA ARG A 419 4.59 12.19 -11.07
C ARG A 419 4.64 11.40 -12.36
N GLY A 420 5.71 11.55 -13.11
CA GLY A 420 5.88 10.87 -14.38
C GLY A 420 7.27 10.29 -14.53
N LYS A 421 7.38 9.22 -15.31
CA LYS A 421 8.66 8.62 -15.65
C LYS A 421 8.68 8.17 -17.11
N ALA A 422 9.85 8.22 -17.74
CA ALA A 422 10.04 7.76 -19.12
C ALA A 422 11.51 7.42 -19.39
N MET A 423 11.77 6.67 -20.45
CA MET A 423 13.11 6.62 -21.01
C MET A 423 13.52 8.03 -21.47
N VAL A 424 14.78 8.41 -21.27
CA VAL A 424 15.29 9.75 -21.65
C VAL A 424 15.00 10.09 -23.12
N GLY A 425 14.99 9.08 -24.00
CA GLY A 425 14.62 9.25 -25.41
C GLY A 425 13.15 9.66 -25.63
N GLN A 426 12.29 9.43 -24.64
CA GLN A 426 10.86 9.75 -24.64
C GLN A 426 10.51 10.90 -23.69
N SER A 427 11.50 11.60 -23.14
CA SER A 427 11.26 12.71 -22.20
C SER A 427 10.35 13.80 -22.81
N GLY A 428 10.50 14.11 -24.10
CA GLY A 428 9.60 15.04 -24.79
C GLY A 428 8.14 14.61 -24.71
N ALA A 429 7.84 13.34 -24.94
CA ALA A 429 6.48 12.81 -24.86
C ALA A 429 5.93 12.88 -23.42
N LEU A 430 6.75 12.56 -22.40
CA LEU A 430 6.38 12.69 -21.00
C LEU A 430 5.90 14.11 -20.66
N PHE A 431 6.68 15.12 -21.01
CA PHE A 431 6.32 16.51 -20.71
C PHE A 431 5.20 17.04 -21.60
N ASP A 432 5.05 16.56 -22.83
CA ASP A 432 3.92 16.92 -23.70
C ASP A 432 2.59 16.34 -23.19
N ILE A 433 2.59 15.10 -22.70
CA ILE A 433 1.41 14.49 -22.08
C ILE A 433 1.08 15.21 -20.77
N SER A 434 2.09 15.47 -19.92
CA SER A 434 1.89 16.22 -18.67
C SER A 434 1.32 17.62 -18.95
N ARG A 435 1.80 18.30 -19.99
CA ARG A 435 1.25 19.59 -20.41
C ARG A 435 -0.21 19.49 -20.84
N GLU A 436 -0.54 18.50 -21.65
CA GLU A 436 -1.92 18.28 -22.13
C GLU A 436 -2.87 18.02 -20.95
N VAL A 437 -2.49 17.13 -20.03
CA VAL A 437 -3.26 16.80 -18.83
C VAL A 437 -3.45 18.01 -17.90
N LEU A 438 -2.39 18.81 -17.72
CA LEU A 438 -2.42 19.98 -16.83
C LEU A 438 -3.10 21.21 -17.43
N LEU A 439 -3.21 21.34 -18.76
CA LEU A 439 -3.75 22.54 -19.38
C LEU A 439 -5.09 22.36 -20.06
N GLU A 440 -5.42 21.14 -20.45
CA GLU A 440 -6.58 20.86 -21.27
C GLU A 440 -7.48 19.71 -20.72
N PRO A 441 -7.60 19.54 -19.37
CA PRO A 441 -8.40 18.44 -18.84
C PRO A 441 -9.89 18.63 -19.14
N ARG A 442 -10.61 17.51 -19.26
CA ARG A 442 -12.05 17.49 -19.39
C ARG A 442 -12.69 17.02 -18.09
N PHE A 443 -13.52 17.85 -17.47
CA PHE A 443 -14.27 17.51 -16.27
C PHE A 443 -15.79 17.36 -16.53
N ASP A 444 -16.23 17.52 -17.78
CA ASP A 444 -17.64 17.58 -18.15
C ASP A 444 -18.32 16.21 -18.33
N GLN A 445 -17.59 15.11 -18.14
CA GLN A 445 -18.11 13.76 -18.29
C GLN A 445 -18.67 13.23 -16.95
N ARG A 446 -19.94 13.55 -16.68
CA ARG A 446 -20.64 13.19 -15.44
C ARG A 446 -20.54 11.72 -15.08
N ASP A 447 -20.90 10.85 -16.02
CA ASP A 447 -20.97 9.40 -15.78
C ASP A 447 -19.57 8.80 -15.49
N ARG A 448 -18.55 9.31 -16.18
CA ARG A 448 -17.17 8.87 -15.94
C ARG A 448 -16.68 9.32 -14.55
N LEU A 449 -16.92 10.56 -14.15
CA LEU A 449 -16.59 11.02 -12.80
C LEU A 449 -17.30 10.18 -11.74
N ARG A 450 -18.58 9.88 -11.95
CA ARG A 450 -19.35 9.04 -11.03
C ARG A 450 -18.73 7.65 -10.86
N GLN A 451 -18.25 7.05 -11.92
CA GLN A 451 -17.52 5.77 -11.89
C GLN A 451 -16.25 5.89 -11.06
N ILE A 452 -15.40 6.90 -11.32
CA ILE A 452 -14.17 7.16 -10.55
C ILE A 452 -14.46 7.30 -9.05
N VAL A 453 -15.51 8.04 -8.68
CA VAL A 453 -15.92 8.22 -7.27
C VAL A 453 -16.41 6.90 -6.66
N MET A 454 -17.12 6.07 -7.42
CA MET A 454 -17.59 4.76 -6.94
C MET A 454 -16.42 3.79 -6.73
N GLU A 455 -15.48 3.73 -7.66
CA GLU A 455 -14.25 2.93 -7.53
C GLU A 455 -13.45 3.36 -6.30
N GLU A 456 -13.26 4.67 -6.11
CA GLU A 456 -12.50 5.20 -4.98
C GLU A 456 -13.19 4.93 -3.63
N LYS A 457 -14.52 5.09 -3.57
CA LYS A 457 -15.32 4.67 -2.40
C LYS A 457 -15.14 3.20 -2.10
N ALA A 458 -15.24 2.34 -3.12
CA ALA A 458 -15.09 0.89 -2.98
C ALA A 458 -13.67 0.51 -2.53
N ARG A 459 -12.63 1.19 -3.02
CA ARG A 459 -11.23 1.03 -2.58
C ARG A 459 -11.10 1.32 -1.09
N LEU A 460 -11.60 2.48 -0.63
CA LEU A 460 -11.54 2.86 0.79
C LEU A 460 -12.34 1.88 1.68
N GLU A 461 -13.56 1.49 1.27
CA GLU A 461 -14.36 0.52 2.01
C GLU A 461 -13.66 -0.84 2.11
N SER A 462 -13.00 -1.29 1.06
CA SER A 462 -12.21 -2.53 1.05
C SER A 462 -10.98 -2.46 1.95
N SER A 463 -10.39 -1.27 2.13
CA SER A 463 -9.21 -1.04 2.96
C SER A 463 -9.49 -1.03 4.47
N LEU A 464 -10.75 -0.91 4.90
CA LEU A 464 -11.11 -0.76 6.31
C LEU A 464 -10.61 -1.93 7.18
N LEU A 465 -10.69 -3.17 6.69
CA LEU A 465 -10.21 -4.34 7.43
C LEU A 465 -8.69 -4.56 7.29
N PRO A 466 -8.08 -4.56 6.09
CA PRO A 466 -6.64 -4.77 5.98
C PRO A 466 -5.80 -3.59 6.51
N SER A 467 -6.30 -2.36 6.41
CA SER A 467 -5.57 -1.14 6.81
C SER A 467 -6.18 -0.39 8.00
N GLY A 468 -7.10 -1.01 8.73
CA GLY A 468 -7.86 -0.36 9.80
C GLY A 468 -6.99 0.30 10.88
N HIS A 469 -5.82 -0.26 11.18
CA HIS A 469 -4.87 0.35 12.11
C HIS A 469 -4.30 1.68 11.59
N GLN A 470 -4.07 1.81 10.29
CA GLN A 470 -3.59 3.06 9.69
C GLN A 470 -4.68 4.14 9.73
N LEU A 471 -5.90 3.78 9.36
CA LEU A 471 -7.06 4.68 9.41
C LEU A 471 -7.34 5.16 10.85
N VAL A 472 -7.29 4.26 11.82
CA VAL A 472 -7.45 4.61 13.23
C VAL A 472 -6.31 5.51 13.72
N SER A 473 -5.05 5.22 13.36
CA SER A 473 -3.90 6.06 13.72
C SER A 473 -4.01 7.47 13.13
N GLY A 474 -4.32 7.58 11.82
CA GLY A 474 -4.55 8.86 11.14
C GLY A 474 -5.70 9.64 11.79
N ARG A 475 -6.82 8.96 12.08
CA ARG A 475 -7.98 9.57 12.76
C ARG A 475 -7.66 10.07 14.17
N VAL A 476 -6.79 9.38 14.93
CA VAL A 476 -6.30 9.89 16.23
C VAL A 476 -5.51 11.16 16.03
N GLN A 477 -4.51 11.13 15.13
CA GLN A 477 -3.57 12.24 14.90
C GLN A 477 -4.24 13.46 14.29
N SER A 478 -5.26 13.29 13.43
CA SER A 478 -6.00 14.40 12.78
C SER A 478 -6.64 15.40 13.75
N GLY A 479 -6.76 15.05 15.02
CA GLY A 479 -7.21 15.96 16.09
C GLY A 479 -6.13 16.88 16.64
N PHE A 480 -4.88 16.83 16.15
CA PHE A 480 -3.77 17.50 16.80
C PHE A 480 -2.86 18.32 15.88
N ASP A 481 -2.77 17.98 14.59
CA ASP A 481 -1.92 18.72 13.64
C ASP A 481 -2.59 18.86 12.26
N GLU A 482 -2.16 19.88 11.52
CA GLU A 482 -2.74 20.23 10.23
C GLU A 482 -2.45 19.15 9.17
N ALA A 483 -1.25 18.57 9.15
CA ALA A 483 -0.90 17.57 8.15
C ALA A 483 -1.80 16.34 8.26
N ALA A 484 -1.96 15.79 9.46
CA ALA A 484 -2.84 14.65 9.70
C ALA A 484 -4.32 15.00 9.46
N TRP A 485 -4.73 16.26 9.74
CA TRP A 485 -6.08 16.72 9.41
C TRP A 485 -6.28 16.77 7.88
N VAL A 486 -5.30 17.21 7.09
CA VAL A 486 -5.36 17.18 5.62
C VAL A 486 -5.41 15.74 5.11
N GLU A 487 -4.55 14.84 5.61
CA GLU A 487 -4.58 13.42 5.24
C GLU A 487 -5.94 12.79 5.50
N GLU A 488 -6.56 13.09 6.63
CA GLU A 488 -7.90 12.62 6.99
C GLU A 488 -8.98 13.08 5.98
N GLN A 489 -8.84 14.30 5.42
CA GLN A 489 -9.76 14.82 4.40
C GLN A 489 -9.57 14.14 3.04
N ILE A 490 -8.35 13.73 2.67
CA ILE A 490 -8.05 13.26 1.31
C ILE A 490 -8.00 11.74 1.17
N ASP A 491 -7.63 10.99 2.21
CA ASP A 491 -7.50 9.51 2.17
C ASP A 491 -7.93 8.83 3.48
N GLY A 492 -8.54 9.56 4.42
CA GLY A 492 -9.01 9.03 5.69
C GLY A 492 -10.51 8.68 5.71
N ILE A 493 -11.04 8.57 6.92
CA ILE A 493 -12.46 8.26 7.15
C ILE A 493 -13.37 9.41 6.70
N GLU A 494 -12.92 10.67 6.85
CA GLU A 494 -13.67 11.83 6.34
C GLU A 494 -13.75 11.81 4.81
N SER A 495 -12.71 11.38 4.12
CA SER A 495 -12.73 11.17 2.68
C SER A 495 -13.82 10.17 2.26
N LEU A 496 -13.96 9.05 2.98
CA LEU A 496 -15.02 8.07 2.71
C LEU A 496 -16.42 8.69 2.87
N PHE A 497 -16.65 9.47 3.93
CA PHE A 497 -17.91 10.16 4.13
C PHE A 497 -18.17 11.22 3.04
N PHE A 498 -17.14 11.90 2.61
CA PHE A 498 -17.24 12.86 1.50
C PHE A 498 -17.61 12.15 0.19
N LEU A 499 -16.94 11.05 -0.18
CA LEU A 499 -17.23 10.31 -1.41
C LEU A 499 -18.68 9.81 -1.46
N ARG A 500 -19.21 9.32 -0.34
CA ARG A 500 -20.62 8.92 -0.23
C ARG A 500 -21.61 10.09 -0.48
N LYS A 501 -21.26 11.28 0.00
CA LYS A 501 -22.04 12.50 -0.25
C LYS A 501 -21.86 12.97 -1.70
N LEU A 502 -20.64 12.86 -2.24
CA LEU A 502 -20.32 13.32 -3.59
C LEU A 502 -21.08 12.52 -4.65
N ILE A 503 -21.25 11.20 -4.49
CA ILE A 503 -22.07 10.39 -5.40
C ILE A 503 -23.48 10.98 -5.51
N LYS A 504 -24.11 11.33 -4.38
CA LYS A 504 -25.46 11.95 -4.37
C LYS A 504 -25.44 13.32 -5.04
N ARG A 505 -24.43 14.16 -4.75
CA ARG A 505 -24.28 15.48 -5.39
C ARG A 505 -24.08 15.37 -6.91
N ILE A 506 -23.35 14.39 -7.40
CA ILE A 506 -23.21 14.13 -8.84
C ILE A 506 -24.58 13.81 -9.47
N ASP A 507 -25.42 13.06 -8.76
CA ASP A 507 -26.73 12.68 -9.25
C ASP A 507 -27.76 13.81 -9.18
N GLU A 508 -27.68 14.67 -8.16
CA GLU A 508 -28.68 15.73 -7.85
C GLU A 508 -28.26 17.12 -8.34
N ASP A 509 -26.97 17.46 -8.31
CA ASP A 509 -26.45 18.80 -8.64
C ASP A 509 -25.08 18.76 -9.36
N TRP A 510 -25.06 18.13 -10.51
CA TRP A 510 -23.88 18.05 -11.36
C TRP A 510 -23.19 19.39 -11.67
N PRO A 511 -23.93 20.50 -11.98
CA PRO A 511 -23.30 21.76 -12.31
C PRO A 511 -22.41 22.31 -11.17
N GLU A 512 -22.80 22.13 -9.91
CA GLU A 512 -22.02 22.57 -8.76
C GLU A 512 -20.73 21.73 -8.62
N VAL A 513 -20.82 20.39 -8.80
CA VAL A 513 -19.65 19.51 -8.75
C VAL A 513 -18.65 19.84 -9.86
N LEU A 514 -19.14 20.09 -11.08
CA LEU A 514 -18.30 20.51 -12.20
C LEU A 514 -17.62 21.87 -11.90
N GLN A 515 -18.34 22.81 -11.32
CA GLN A 515 -17.79 24.11 -10.92
C GLN A 515 -16.69 23.96 -9.85
N ASP A 516 -16.88 23.06 -8.88
CA ASP A 516 -15.87 22.77 -7.86
C ASP A 516 -14.57 22.25 -8.50
N LEU A 517 -14.64 21.25 -9.40
CA LEU A 517 -13.47 20.72 -10.10
C LEU A 517 -12.76 21.77 -10.95
N GLN A 518 -13.50 22.59 -11.70
CA GLN A 518 -12.95 23.68 -12.48
C GLN A 518 -12.30 24.76 -11.59
N THR A 519 -12.86 25.00 -10.42
CA THR A 519 -12.32 25.95 -9.44
C THR A 519 -11.02 25.42 -8.84
N ILE A 520 -10.97 24.13 -8.44
CA ILE A 520 -9.75 23.48 -7.96
C ILE A 520 -8.66 23.62 -9.02
N HIS A 521 -8.97 23.25 -10.27
CA HIS A 521 -8.00 23.28 -11.36
C HIS A 521 -7.43 24.68 -11.58
N ARG A 522 -8.29 25.70 -11.67
CA ARG A 522 -7.90 27.09 -11.88
C ARG A 522 -7.05 27.66 -10.73
N LEU A 523 -7.35 27.27 -9.48
CA LEU A 523 -6.62 27.75 -8.32
C LEU A 523 -5.27 27.05 -8.14
N LEU A 524 -5.22 25.76 -8.44
CA LEU A 524 -4.08 24.89 -8.14
C LEU A 524 -3.01 24.95 -9.25
N ILE A 525 -3.43 24.85 -10.51
CA ILE A 525 -2.50 24.73 -11.63
C ILE A 525 -2.01 26.10 -12.07
N ALA A 526 -0.86 26.54 -11.54
CA ALA A 526 -0.28 27.82 -11.85
C ALA A 526 1.25 27.78 -11.73
N ARG A 527 1.93 28.57 -12.57
CA ARG A 527 3.39 28.68 -12.60
C ARG A 527 3.98 29.18 -11.28
N SER A 528 3.33 30.18 -10.68
CA SER A 528 3.76 30.80 -9.41
C SER A 528 3.76 29.83 -8.21
N ALA A 529 2.98 28.73 -8.28
CA ALA A 529 2.86 27.71 -7.23
C ALA A 529 3.51 26.40 -7.62
N ALA A 530 4.15 26.31 -8.79
CA ALA A 530 4.69 25.06 -9.33
C ALA A 530 6.10 24.76 -8.81
N LEU A 531 6.34 23.52 -8.44
CA LEU A 531 7.63 22.94 -8.09
C LEU A 531 8.00 21.87 -9.12
N PHE A 532 9.20 21.94 -9.67
CA PHE A 532 9.73 20.93 -10.57
C PHE A 532 10.90 20.21 -9.90
N ASN A 533 10.76 18.91 -9.68
CA ASN A 533 11.78 18.05 -9.10
C ASN A 533 12.12 16.92 -10.06
N LEU A 534 13.38 16.88 -10.52
CA LEU A 534 13.83 15.99 -11.59
C LEU A 534 14.95 15.07 -11.07
N THR A 535 14.90 13.81 -11.48
CA THR A 535 15.97 12.85 -11.20
C THR A 535 16.37 12.13 -12.48
N SER A 536 17.62 12.28 -12.89
CA SER A 536 18.21 11.54 -14.01
C SER A 536 19.73 11.54 -13.92
N ALA A 537 20.42 10.83 -14.83
CA ALA A 537 21.86 10.97 -14.94
C ALA A 537 22.23 12.40 -15.41
N GLU A 538 23.35 12.92 -14.91
CA GLU A 538 23.84 14.27 -15.25
C GLU A 538 24.00 14.46 -16.77
N SER A 539 24.54 13.44 -17.45
CA SER A 539 24.72 13.43 -18.90
C SER A 539 23.43 13.58 -19.72
N ASP A 540 22.28 13.25 -19.11
CA ASP A 540 20.97 13.29 -19.77
C ASP A 540 20.26 14.63 -19.60
N TRP A 541 20.67 15.45 -18.63
CA TRP A 541 20.05 16.72 -18.29
C TRP A 541 19.88 17.67 -19.48
N PRO A 542 20.90 17.89 -20.37
CA PRO A 542 20.74 18.79 -21.51
C PRO A 542 19.63 18.38 -22.49
N ARG A 543 19.22 17.11 -22.49
CA ARG A 543 18.12 16.61 -23.32
C ARG A 543 16.76 16.80 -22.66
N ILE A 544 16.72 16.83 -21.32
CA ILE A 544 15.49 16.89 -20.52
C ILE A 544 15.09 18.35 -20.24
N GLU A 545 16.05 19.18 -19.88
CA GLU A 545 15.84 20.58 -19.44
C GLU A 545 14.95 21.41 -20.37
N PRO A 546 15.12 21.39 -21.71
CA PRO A 546 14.25 22.16 -22.59
C PRO A 546 12.78 21.83 -22.49
N HIS A 547 12.44 20.54 -22.26
CA HIS A 547 11.06 20.09 -22.11
C HIS A 547 10.46 20.53 -20.75
N VAL A 548 11.25 20.48 -19.68
CA VAL A 548 10.84 20.98 -18.35
C VAL A 548 10.53 22.47 -18.42
N ARG A 549 11.43 23.27 -19.02
CA ARG A 549 11.24 24.71 -19.19
C ARG A 549 10.03 25.02 -20.06
N GLY A 550 9.86 24.26 -21.16
CA GLY A 550 8.70 24.40 -22.05
C GLY A 550 7.37 24.15 -21.35
N LEU A 551 7.29 23.12 -20.50
CA LEU A 551 6.10 22.86 -19.70
C LEU A 551 5.86 24.00 -18.70
N ARG A 552 6.88 24.41 -17.94
CA ARG A 552 6.77 25.48 -16.95
C ARG A 552 6.27 26.79 -17.57
N GLN A 553 6.82 27.20 -18.72
CA GLN A 553 6.40 28.39 -19.44
C GLN A 553 4.95 28.32 -19.94
N ALA A 554 4.46 27.10 -20.24
CA ALA A 554 3.10 26.90 -20.70
C ALA A 554 2.05 26.97 -19.57
N LEU A 555 2.44 26.82 -18.30
CA LEU A 555 1.52 26.92 -17.15
C LEU A 555 0.96 28.34 -17.03
N PRO A 556 -0.31 28.52 -16.61
CA PRO A 556 -0.88 29.84 -16.28
C PRO A 556 -0.01 30.60 -15.29
N GLU A 557 0.12 31.89 -15.45
CA GLU A 557 1.03 32.72 -14.67
C GLU A 557 0.61 32.78 -13.18
N ALA A 558 -0.68 32.97 -12.94
CA ALA A 558 -1.25 33.13 -11.59
C ALA A 558 -2.36 32.10 -11.32
N GLY A 559 -2.37 31.59 -10.09
CA GLY A 559 -3.39 30.72 -9.53
C GLY A 559 -4.03 31.31 -8.28
N GLY A 560 -4.46 30.44 -7.35
CA GLY A 560 -4.94 30.85 -6.04
C GLY A 560 -3.83 31.45 -5.16
N GLU A 561 -4.20 32.43 -4.33
CA GLU A 561 -3.30 32.90 -3.28
C GLU A 561 -3.12 31.82 -2.22
N ARG A 562 -1.91 31.71 -1.66
CA ARG A 562 -1.65 30.80 -0.56
C ARG A 562 -2.49 31.18 0.67
N ARG A 563 -3.24 30.22 1.20
CA ARG A 563 -4.16 30.36 2.33
C ARG A 563 -3.59 29.69 3.56
N ARG A 564 -3.98 30.18 4.71
CA ARG A 564 -3.84 29.45 5.97
C ARG A 564 -5.16 28.79 6.28
N TRP A 565 -5.13 27.48 6.51
CA TRP A 565 -6.31 26.76 6.94
C TRP A 565 -6.52 26.91 8.45
N GLU A 566 -7.75 26.75 8.89
CA GLU A 566 -8.14 26.72 10.30
C GLU A 566 -8.80 25.37 10.60
N PRO A 567 -8.00 24.31 10.87
CA PRO A 567 -8.54 22.98 11.13
C PRO A 567 -9.46 22.95 12.34
N ALA A 568 -10.65 22.38 12.19
CA ALA A 568 -11.52 22.05 13.31
C ALA A 568 -11.07 20.73 13.94
N PHE A 569 -10.15 20.78 14.90
CA PHE A 569 -9.61 19.60 15.56
C PHE A 569 -10.63 18.91 16.47
N GLU A 570 -11.14 17.76 16.07
CA GLU A 570 -11.97 16.91 16.91
C GLU A 570 -11.08 16.11 17.89
N ARG A 571 -11.24 16.36 19.18
CA ARG A 571 -10.46 15.71 20.24
C ARG A 571 -11.25 14.69 21.08
N GLY A 572 -12.53 14.52 20.80
CA GLY A 572 -13.37 13.55 21.48
C GLY A 572 -13.00 12.10 21.14
N ASN A 573 -13.22 11.19 22.08
CA ASN A 573 -13.04 9.77 21.84
C ASN A 573 -14.14 9.24 20.90
N GLN A 574 -13.78 8.39 19.94
CA GLN A 574 -14.68 7.88 18.90
C GLN A 574 -14.67 6.37 18.82
N GLY A 575 -15.85 5.79 18.63
CA GLY A 575 -16.06 4.40 18.26
C GLY A 575 -16.66 4.31 16.86
N LEU A 576 -15.98 3.59 15.95
CA LEU A 576 -16.38 3.39 14.56
C LEU A 576 -16.86 1.95 14.38
N SER A 577 -18.16 1.76 14.20
CA SER A 577 -18.69 0.40 14.11
C SER A 577 -18.56 -0.17 12.70
N ILE A 578 -17.99 -1.38 12.61
CA ILE A 578 -17.84 -2.18 11.40
C ILE A 578 -18.25 -3.63 11.66
N PRO A 579 -18.68 -4.41 10.66
CA PRO A 579 -19.01 -5.83 10.80
C PRO A 579 -17.73 -6.68 10.83
N ALA A 580 -16.98 -6.64 11.94
CA ALA A 580 -15.73 -7.38 12.11
C ALA A 580 -15.67 -8.07 13.47
N GLN A 581 -14.93 -9.18 13.56
CA GLN A 581 -14.66 -9.90 14.83
C GLN A 581 -13.46 -9.33 15.60
N VAL A 582 -12.71 -8.42 14.99
CA VAL A 582 -11.49 -7.85 15.51
C VAL A 582 -11.63 -6.34 15.63
N ASN A 583 -10.83 -5.76 16.52
CA ASN A 583 -10.81 -4.33 16.74
C ASN A 583 -9.47 -3.74 16.27
N TYR A 584 -9.48 -2.44 16.09
CA TYR A 584 -8.31 -1.58 15.87
C TYR A 584 -8.38 -0.50 16.94
N VAL A 585 -7.44 -0.46 17.85
CA VAL A 585 -7.48 0.41 19.02
C VAL A 585 -6.36 1.44 18.90
N GLY A 586 -6.70 2.71 18.77
CA GLY A 586 -5.75 3.81 18.70
C GLY A 586 -5.84 4.73 19.92
N LYS A 587 -4.71 5.20 20.41
CA LYS A 587 -4.60 6.22 21.46
C LYS A 587 -3.37 7.09 21.23
N GLY A 588 -3.50 8.42 21.27
CA GLY A 588 -2.36 9.32 21.08
C GLY A 588 -2.66 10.76 21.44
N THR A 589 -1.60 11.54 21.54
CA THR A 589 -1.66 12.99 21.77
C THR A 589 -0.46 13.70 21.17
N ARG A 590 -0.56 15.00 20.91
CA ARG A 590 0.58 15.87 20.66
C ARG A 590 1.18 16.25 22.03
N LEU A 591 2.44 15.93 22.23
CA LEU A 591 3.16 16.31 23.44
C LEU A 591 3.30 17.83 23.54
N ALA A 592 3.13 18.37 24.74
CA ALA A 592 3.20 19.82 24.97
C ALA A 592 4.57 20.40 24.59
N SER A 593 5.66 19.63 24.82
CA SER A 593 7.03 19.99 24.44
C SER A 593 7.88 18.73 24.37
N VAL A 594 8.65 18.58 23.30
CA VAL A 594 9.72 17.56 23.22
C VAL A 594 11.04 18.28 23.21
N PRO A 595 11.90 18.10 24.23
CA PRO A 595 13.22 18.71 24.25
C PRO A 595 14.03 18.32 23.01
N ALA A 596 14.79 19.26 22.45
CA ALA A 596 15.57 19.03 21.23
C ALA A 596 16.52 17.82 21.33
N SER A 597 17.01 17.49 22.53
CA SER A 597 17.88 16.34 22.81
C SER A 597 17.14 15.00 22.78
N HIS A 598 15.81 14.99 22.83
CA HIS A 598 15.01 13.77 23.00
C HIS A 598 14.50 13.19 21.68
N HIS A 599 14.67 13.87 20.54
CA HIS A 599 14.19 13.33 19.23
C HIS A 599 14.86 12.00 18.86
N GLY A 600 16.16 11.84 19.10
CA GLY A 600 16.87 10.57 18.90
C GLY A 600 16.39 9.46 19.85
N PRO A 601 16.42 9.69 21.19
CA PRO A 601 15.87 8.75 22.17
C PRO A 601 14.41 8.34 21.94
N MET A 602 13.53 9.25 21.50
CA MET A 602 12.12 8.92 21.14
C MET A 602 12.02 7.87 20.05
N ASN A 603 12.88 7.90 19.02
CA ASN A 603 12.90 6.87 17.98
C ASN A 603 13.30 5.50 18.55
N ILE A 604 14.23 5.47 19.52
CA ILE A 604 14.65 4.23 20.19
C ILE A 604 13.54 3.72 21.10
N ALA A 605 12.93 4.60 21.91
CA ALA A 605 11.83 4.23 22.80
C ALA A 605 10.64 3.66 22.03
N SER A 606 10.21 4.31 20.93
CA SER A 606 9.15 3.79 20.07
C SER A 606 9.50 2.42 19.50
N SER A 607 10.72 2.24 18.99
CA SER A 607 11.19 0.96 18.46
C SER A 607 11.21 -0.14 19.54
N LEU A 608 11.68 0.20 20.71
CA LEU A 608 11.77 -0.72 21.85
C LEU A 608 10.39 -1.13 22.34
N LEU A 609 9.47 -0.17 22.49
CA LEU A 609 8.09 -0.47 22.85
C LEU A 609 7.44 -1.45 21.83
N ASN A 610 7.72 -1.30 20.55
CA ASN A 610 7.19 -2.17 19.49
C ASN A 610 7.73 -3.61 19.58
N THR A 611 9.00 -3.77 19.91
CA THR A 611 9.69 -5.06 19.89
C THR A 611 9.68 -5.79 21.22
N SER A 612 9.32 -5.13 22.32
CA SER A 612 9.28 -5.70 23.67
C SER A 612 7.88 -5.54 24.31
N TRP A 613 7.58 -4.35 24.86
CA TRP A 613 6.39 -4.11 25.66
C TRP A 613 5.06 -4.42 24.94
N LEU A 614 4.86 -3.83 23.76
CA LEU A 614 3.62 -4.03 22.99
C LEU A 614 3.55 -5.45 22.41
N TRP A 615 4.71 -5.98 21.98
CA TRP A 615 4.79 -7.36 21.53
C TRP A 615 4.35 -8.34 22.61
N GLU A 616 4.83 -8.17 23.83
CA GLU A 616 4.48 -9.06 24.96
C GLU A 616 3.05 -8.84 25.41
N ARG A 617 2.67 -7.59 25.72
CA ARG A 617 1.40 -7.28 26.41
C ARG A 617 0.20 -7.30 25.50
N VAL A 618 0.33 -6.78 24.28
CA VAL A 618 -0.80 -6.64 23.36
C VAL A 618 -0.87 -7.81 22.39
N ARG A 619 0.28 -8.27 21.87
CA ARG A 619 0.29 -9.37 20.92
C ARG A 619 0.26 -10.74 21.62
N LEU A 620 1.28 -11.09 22.41
CA LEU A 620 1.38 -12.44 22.99
C LEU A 620 0.32 -12.70 24.06
N GLN A 621 0.17 -11.78 25.01
CA GLN A 621 -0.79 -11.93 26.12
C GLN A 621 -2.19 -11.47 25.72
N GLY A 622 -2.30 -10.37 24.97
CA GLY A 622 -3.55 -9.77 24.54
C GLY A 622 -4.22 -10.46 23.35
N GLY A 623 -3.45 -11.18 22.52
CA GLY A 623 -3.95 -11.91 21.35
C GLY A 623 -4.10 -11.07 20.08
N ALA A 624 -3.66 -9.81 20.07
CA ALA A 624 -3.65 -8.99 18.86
C ALA A 624 -2.64 -9.52 17.85
N TYR A 625 -2.91 -9.29 16.56
CA TYR A 625 -1.93 -9.62 15.51
C TYR A 625 -0.68 -8.74 15.59
N GLY A 626 -0.83 -7.46 15.96
CA GLY A 626 0.28 -6.54 16.18
C GLY A 626 -0.16 -5.28 16.93
N ALA A 627 0.82 -4.57 17.48
CA ALA A 627 0.64 -3.24 18.05
C ALA A 627 1.91 -2.41 17.86
N TRP A 628 1.74 -1.10 17.68
CA TRP A 628 2.82 -0.18 17.41
C TRP A 628 2.67 1.12 18.21
N CYS A 629 3.81 1.68 18.59
CA CYS A 629 3.99 3.04 19.04
C CYS A 629 4.72 3.84 17.96
N GLY A 630 4.19 4.99 17.58
CA GLY A 630 4.80 5.91 16.63
C GLY A 630 5.10 7.26 17.27
N TYR A 631 6.15 7.91 16.79
CA TYR A 631 6.50 9.29 17.12
C TYR A 631 6.68 10.09 15.84
N ASP A 632 5.92 11.18 15.69
CA ASP A 632 6.10 12.14 14.61
C ASP A 632 6.98 13.32 15.10
N PRO A 633 8.19 13.47 14.56
CA PRO A 633 9.11 14.52 14.99
C PRO A 633 8.79 15.91 14.42
N PHE A 634 7.80 16.06 13.55
CA PHE A 634 7.35 17.34 13.01
C PHE A 634 6.29 17.98 13.91
N SER A 635 5.28 17.22 14.27
CA SER A 635 4.16 17.68 15.11
C SER A 635 4.41 17.45 16.62
N GLY A 636 5.34 16.55 16.99
CA GLY A 636 5.49 16.08 18.37
C GLY A 636 4.41 15.08 18.79
N PHE A 637 3.67 14.52 17.85
CA PHE A 637 2.63 13.52 18.14
C PHE A 637 3.26 12.18 18.55
N VAL A 638 2.68 11.57 19.59
CA VAL A 638 2.95 10.18 20.01
C VAL A 638 1.65 9.42 20.01
N GLY A 639 1.63 8.29 19.34
CA GLY A 639 0.43 7.45 19.24
C GLY A 639 0.73 5.97 19.30
N PHE A 640 -0.22 5.23 19.86
CA PHE A 640 -0.30 3.78 19.89
C PHE A 640 -1.42 3.31 19.00
N VAL A 641 -1.26 2.15 18.36
CA VAL A 641 -2.31 1.50 17.58
C VAL A 641 -2.15 0.00 17.61
N SER A 642 -3.28 -0.76 17.67
CA SER A 642 -3.31 -2.21 17.51
C SER A 642 -3.99 -2.64 16.22
N TYR A 643 -3.66 -3.84 15.77
CA TYR A 643 -4.16 -4.45 14.54
C TYR A 643 -4.76 -5.83 14.83
N ARG A 644 -6.01 -6.02 14.39
CA ARG A 644 -6.79 -7.24 14.60
C ARG A 644 -6.74 -7.69 16.06
N ASP A 645 -7.17 -6.80 16.92
CA ASP A 645 -7.11 -6.94 18.38
C ASP A 645 -8.43 -7.51 18.92
N PRO A 646 -8.42 -8.60 19.69
CA PRO A 646 -9.62 -9.11 20.34
C PRO A 646 -10.04 -8.26 21.56
N GLN A 647 -9.16 -7.38 22.06
CA GLN A 647 -9.39 -6.60 23.27
C GLN A 647 -9.39 -5.10 22.99
N ILE A 648 -10.19 -4.33 23.71
CA ILE A 648 -10.18 -2.86 23.66
C ILE A 648 -9.59 -2.30 24.95
N VAL A 649 -10.23 -2.57 26.10
CA VAL A 649 -9.84 -1.96 27.38
C VAL A 649 -8.51 -2.51 27.90
N GLY A 650 -8.25 -3.82 27.71
CA GLY A 650 -6.97 -4.44 28.06
C GLY A 650 -5.79 -3.80 27.31
N THR A 651 -5.97 -3.56 26.02
CA THR A 651 -4.97 -2.92 25.16
C THR A 651 -4.71 -1.48 25.56
N LEU A 652 -5.75 -0.70 25.87
CA LEU A 652 -5.57 0.68 26.37
C LEU A 652 -4.83 0.71 27.72
N LYS A 653 -5.08 -0.24 28.61
CA LYS A 653 -4.30 -0.36 29.87
C LYS A 653 -2.82 -0.64 29.60
N ALA A 654 -2.50 -1.43 28.57
CA ALA A 654 -1.12 -1.69 28.18
C ALA A 654 -0.45 -0.43 27.59
N TYR A 655 -1.18 0.39 26.81
CA TYR A 655 -0.69 1.68 26.32
C TYR A 655 -0.38 2.65 27.47
N ASP A 656 -1.33 2.75 28.44
CA ASP A 656 -1.16 3.65 29.59
C ASP A 656 0.01 3.25 30.48
N ALA A 657 0.31 1.96 30.59
CA ALA A 657 1.41 1.46 31.40
C ALA A 657 2.80 1.56 30.70
N ALA A 658 2.86 1.99 29.45
CA ALA A 658 4.13 2.19 28.72
C ALA A 658 5.05 3.25 29.39
N SER A 659 4.46 4.28 30.01
CA SER A 659 5.20 5.29 30.78
C SER A 659 5.95 4.69 31.96
N ASP A 660 5.29 3.84 32.74
CA ASP A 660 5.91 3.13 33.87
C ASP A 660 6.96 2.12 33.43
N TYR A 661 6.73 1.45 32.29
CA TYR A 661 7.72 0.55 31.70
C TYR A 661 9.00 1.31 31.35
N LEU A 662 8.90 2.44 30.66
CA LEU A 662 10.06 3.25 30.29
C LEU A 662 10.82 3.77 31.53
N ARG A 663 10.14 4.26 32.58
CA ARG A 663 10.80 4.71 33.82
C ARG A 663 11.63 3.65 34.51
N LYS A 664 11.19 2.38 34.42
CA LYS A 664 11.84 1.24 35.06
C LYS A 664 12.79 0.48 34.14
N LEU A 665 12.97 0.99 32.91
CA LEU A 665 13.75 0.33 31.90
C LEU A 665 15.24 0.32 32.26
N GLU A 666 15.82 -0.87 32.31
CA GLU A 666 17.26 -1.10 32.49
C GLU A 666 17.72 -2.09 31.41
N LEU A 667 18.22 -1.56 30.30
CA LEU A 667 18.79 -2.37 29.23
C LEU A 667 20.27 -2.63 29.54
N ASP A 668 20.72 -3.84 29.30
CA ASP A 668 22.15 -4.10 29.23
C ASP A 668 22.77 -3.43 27.99
N ARG A 669 24.11 -3.44 27.92
CA ARG A 669 24.83 -2.80 26.80
C ARG A 669 24.44 -3.42 25.46
N SER A 670 24.24 -4.73 25.40
CA SER A 670 23.90 -5.45 24.16
C SER A 670 22.51 -5.08 23.66
N GLU A 671 21.53 -5.04 24.55
CA GLU A 671 20.13 -4.68 24.22
C GLU A 671 20.01 -3.23 23.74
N LEU A 672 20.71 -2.30 24.41
CA LEU A 672 20.75 -0.90 23.98
C LEU A 672 21.43 -0.77 22.61
N THR A 673 22.56 -1.47 22.40
CA THR A 673 23.26 -1.50 21.11
C THR A 673 22.37 -2.02 20.00
N LYS A 674 21.66 -3.14 20.21
CA LYS A 674 20.69 -3.69 19.25
C LYS A 674 19.59 -2.68 18.88
N SER A 675 19.05 -1.99 19.88
CA SER A 675 18.00 -0.99 19.68
C SER A 675 18.50 0.19 18.85
N ILE A 676 19.70 0.69 19.12
CA ILE A 676 20.36 1.75 18.34
C ILE A 676 20.60 1.29 16.90
N ILE A 677 21.18 0.11 16.71
CA ILE A 677 21.43 -0.48 15.37
C ILE A 677 20.14 -0.59 14.57
N GLY A 678 19.06 -1.07 15.21
CA GLY A 678 17.74 -1.18 14.57
C GLY A 678 17.18 0.16 14.09
N VAL A 679 17.37 1.23 14.86
CA VAL A 679 16.95 2.58 14.45
C VAL A 679 17.83 3.12 13.32
N ILE A 680 19.15 2.99 13.43
CA ILE A 680 20.07 3.44 12.38
C ILE A 680 19.83 2.68 11.07
N GLY A 681 19.58 1.37 11.12
CA GLY A 681 19.25 0.57 9.94
C GLY A 681 18.02 1.07 9.19
N ARG A 682 16.99 1.55 9.91
CA ARG A 682 15.82 2.19 9.29
C ARG A 682 16.15 3.56 8.70
N LEU A 683 16.97 4.37 9.37
CA LEU A 683 17.40 5.68 8.84
C LEU A 683 18.26 5.54 7.57
N ASP A 684 19.00 4.46 7.44
CA ASP A 684 19.90 4.15 6.33
C ASP A 684 19.25 3.21 5.28
N ALA A 685 17.94 2.98 5.35
CA ALA A 685 17.25 2.13 4.41
C ALA A 685 17.61 2.48 2.95
N TYR A 686 17.88 1.47 2.14
CA TYR A 686 18.24 1.66 0.74
C TYR A 686 17.09 2.31 -0.04
N MET A 687 17.43 3.30 -0.87
CA MET A 687 16.50 3.98 -1.76
C MET A 687 16.99 3.87 -3.21
N LEU A 688 16.07 3.68 -4.13
CA LEU A 688 16.28 3.78 -5.56
C LEU A 688 16.43 5.26 -5.99
N PRO A 689 16.94 5.57 -7.18
CA PRO A 689 17.17 6.96 -7.60
C PRO A 689 15.92 7.86 -7.54
N ASP A 690 14.75 7.37 -7.98
CA ASP A 690 13.47 8.07 -7.87
C ASP A 690 13.10 8.40 -6.42
N ALA A 691 13.19 7.40 -5.54
CA ALA A 691 12.93 7.57 -4.12
C ALA A 691 13.93 8.54 -3.45
N LYS A 692 15.21 8.55 -3.89
CA LYS A 692 16.20 9.52 -3.41
C LYS A 692 15.83 10.94 -3.81
N GLY A 693 15.49 11.17 -5.09
CA GLY A 693 15.08 12.49 -5.57
C GLY A 693 13.86 13.02 -4.83
N PHE A 694 12.82 12.19 -4.70
CA PHE A 694 11.61 12.55 -3.95
C PHE A 694 11.88 12.79 -2.46
N ALA A 695 12.70 11.93 -1.80
CA ALA A 695 13.07 12.11 -0.39
C ALA A 695 13.89 13.40 -0.17
N SER A 696 14.80 13.74 -1.08
CA SER A 696 15.56 14.99 -1.00
C SER A 696 14.65 16.21 -1.08
N MET A 697 13.73 16.21 -2.04
CA MET A 697 12.69 17.23 -2.19
C MET A 697 11.83 17.35 -0.91
N SER A 698 11.27 16.24 -0.46
CA SER A 698 10.43 16.20 0.76
C SER A 698 11.16 16.74 1.99
N ARG A 699 12.41 16.33 2.21
CA ARG A 699 13.26 16.82 3.31
C ARG A 699 13.46 18.32 3.25
N ARG A 700 13.69 18.86 2.05
CA ARG A 700 13.88 20.29 1.85
C ARG A 700 12.60 21.08 2.14
N LEU A 701 11.45 20.61 1.64
CA LEU A 701 10.14 21.23 1.90
C LEU A 701 9.79 21.24 3.39
N THR A 702 10.07 20.14 4.07
CA THR A 702 9.74 19.98 5.51
C THR A 702 10.78 20.55 6.47
N GLY A 703 11.88 21.12 5.95
CA GLY A 703 12.97 21.67 6.78
C GLY A 703 13.87 20.62 7.43
N LEU A 704 13.78 19.35 7.01
CA LEU A 704 14.63 18.25 7.51
C LEU A 704 15.99 18.27 6.79
N THR A 705 16.82 19.28 7.07
CA THR A 705 18.13 19.43 6.44
C THR A 705 19.11 18.32 6.82
N ASP A 706 20.23 18.22 6.10
CA ASP A 706 21.27 17.23 6.41
C ASP A 706 21.92 17.48 7.79
N GLU A 707 21.98 18.74 8.24
CA GLU A 707 22.45 19.11 9.58
C GLU A 707 21.48 18.58 10.66
N VAL A 708 20.18 18.77 10.49
CA VAL A 708 19.15 18.25 11.41
C VAL A 708 19.17 16.72 11.43
N ARG A 709 19.32 16.08 10.26
CA ARG A 709 19.45 14.63 10.15
C ARG A 709 20.70 14.12 10.86
N GLN A 710 21.83 14.82 10.71
CA GLN A 710 23.07 14.47 11.42
C GLN A 710 22.90 14.61 12.93
N GLN A 711 22.33 15.72 13.39
CA GLN A 711 22.06 15.93 14.82
C GLN A 711 21.19 14.80 15.40
N ARG A 712 20.10 14.42 14.71
CA ARG A 712 19.23 13.32 15.16
C ARG A 712 19.96 11.97 15.15
N ARG A 713 20.82 11.73 14.15
CA ARG A 713 21.66 10.53 14.11
C ARG A 713 22.62 10.47 15.29
N ASP A 714 23.29 11.58 15.61
CA ASP A 714 24.20 11.67 16.75
C ASP A 714 23.47 11.43 18.07
N GLN A 715 22.26 11.93 18.22
CA GLN A 715 21.39 11.66 19.37
C GLN A 715 21.04 10.17 19.49
N VAL A 716 20.67 9.52 18.39
CA VAL A 716 20.39 8.07 18.38
C VAL A 716 21.65 7.30 18.82
N LEU A 717 22.81 7.60 18.24
CA LEU A 717 24.07 6.92 18.53
C LEU A 717 24.56 7.14 19.98
N SER A 718 24.22 8.26 20.61
CA SER A 718 24.63 8.61 21.96
C SER A 718 23.60 8.33 23.05
N THR A 719 22.45 7.75 22.69
CA THR A 719 21.34 7.45 23.64
C THR A 719 21.79 6.49 24.75
N ARG A 720 21.34 6.74 25.96
CA ARG A 720 21.62 5.97 27.17
C ARG A 720 20.32 5.58 27.86
N ASN A 721 20.35 4.59 28.75
CA ASN A 721 19.18 4.17 29.55
C ASN A 721 18.47 5.35 30.23
N ARG A 722 19.21 6.27 30.80
CA ARG A 722 18.65 7.46 31.45
C ARG A 722 17.81 8.31 30.52
N ASP A 723 18.25 8.49 29.27
CA ASP A 723 17.50 9.27 28.28
C ASP A 723 16.15 8.62 27.95
N LEU A 724 16.10 7.28 27.93
CA LEU A 724 14.86 6.50 27.73
C LEU A 724 13.95 6.56 28.97
N GLN A 725 14.51 6.52 30.18
CA GLN A 725 13.76 6.63 31.44
C GLN A 725 13.10 8.00 31.59
N GLU A 726 13.79 9.09 31.20
CA GLU A 726 13.27 10.46 31.22
C GLU A 726 12.05 10.62 30.30
N LEU A 727 11.96 9.85 29.19
CA LEU A 727 10.78 9.86 28.32
C LEU A 727 9.50 9.33 28.98
N GLY A 728 9.61 8.56 30.06
CA GLY A 728 8.44 8.09 30.80
C GLY A 728 7.52 9.23 31.26
N GLU A 729 8.08 10.41 31.57
CA GLU A 729 7.28 11.60 31.92
C GLU A 729 6.47 12.12 30.72
N LEU A 730 7.05 12.11 29.52
CA LEU A 730 6.34 12.51 28.29
C LEU A 730 5.23 11.52 27.93
N PHE A 731 5.44 10.22 28.14
CA PHE A 731 4.44 9.21 27.90
C PHE A 731 3.26 9.26 28.88
N ASP A 732 3.39 9.90 30.06
CA ASP A 732 2.24 10.19 30.92
C ASP A 732 1.22 11.13 30.27
N GLU A 733 1.66 12.05 29.42
CA GLU A 733 0.73 12.91 28.68
C GLU A 733 -0.17 12.06 27.75
N VAL A 734 0.39 11.03 27.13
CA VAL A 734 -0.39 10.09 26.30
C VAL A 734 -1.38 9.31 27.15
N ALA A 735 -0.97 8.82 28.31
CA ALA A 735 -1.83 8.08 29.23
C ALA A 735 -3.02 8.93 29.73
N GLN A 736 -2.76 10.19 30.10
CA GLN A 736 -3.74 11.08 30.73
C GLN A 736 -4.62 11.84 29.73
N GLN A 737 -4.06 12.28 28.59
CA GLN A 737 -4.71 13.20 27.64
C GLN A 737 -4.91 12.60 26.25
N GLY A 738 -4.46 11.37 26.03
CA GLY A 738 -4.53 10.72 24.72
C GLY A 738 -5.97 10.55 24.24
N ARG A 739 -6.27 11.09 23.03
CA ARG A 739 -7.49 10.80 22.30
C ARG A 739 -7.54 9.31 21.95
N VAL A 740 -8.72 8.72 22.08
CA VAL A 740 -8.96 7.31 21.74
C VAL A 740 -9.87 7.22 20.52
N VAL A 741 -9.47 6.43 19.53
CA VAL A 741 -10.31 6.01 18.42
C VAL A 741 -10.29 4.49 18.35
N VAL A 742 -11.46 3.89 18.31
CA VAL A 742 -11.60 2.44 18.19
C VAL A 742 -12.47 2.10 16.99
N MET A 743 -12.01 1.22 16.13
CA MET A 743 -12.83 0.66 15.06
C MET A 743 -13.04 -0.83 15.35
N GLY A 744 -14.30 -1.28 15.39
CA GLY A 744 -14.63 -2.66 15.76
C GLY A 744 -16.11 -2.97 15.68
N SER A 745 -16.52 -4.15 16.13
CA SER A 745 -17.94 -4.52 16.15
C SER A 745 -18.76 -3.64 17.11
N GLN A 746 -20.02 -3.44 16.78
CA GLN A 746 -20.94 -2.69 17.67
C GLN A 746 -21.03 -3.32 19.08
N THR A 747 -20.95 -4.63 19.18
CA THR A 747 -20.95 -5.36 20.47
C THR A 747 -19.70 -5.03 21.26
N ALA A 748 -18.51 -5.17 20.66
CA ALA A 748 -17.24 -4.88 21.35
C ALA A 748 -17.15 -3.43 21.82
N LEU A 749 -17.65 -2.46 21.01
CA LEU A 749 -17.70 -1.05 21.38
C LEU A 749 -18.66 -0.80 22.56
N LYS A 750 -19.83 -1.46 22.60
CA LYS A 750 -20.78 -1.38 23.73
C LYS A 750 -20.22 -2.01 25.00
N ASP A 751 -19.54 -3.13 24.90
CA ASP A 751 -18.89 -3.79 26.05
C ASP A 751 -17.80 -2.89 26.66
N ALA A 752 -17.00 -2.23 25.80
CA ALA A 752 -16.02 -1.26 26.25
C ALA A 752 -16.65 -0.03 26.93
N LEU A 753 -17.80 0.46 26.43
CA LEU A 753 -18.59 1.53 27.09
C LEU A 753 -19.11 1.07 28.46
N ALA A 754 -19.60 -0.16 28.60
CA ALA A 754 -20.07 -0.69 29.87
C ALA A 754 -18.97 -0.74 30.93
N GLU A 755 -17.69 -1.01 30.52
CA GLU A 755 -16.55 -1.01 31.43
C GLU A 755 -16.03 0.40 31.76
N LYS A 756 -15.99 1.31 30.77
CA LYS A 756 -15.36 2.65 30.89
C LYS A 756 -16.33 3.78 31.25
N GLY A 757 -17.63 3.59 31.03
CA GLY A 757 -18.70 4.58 31.25
C GLY A 757 -19.37 5.03 29.95
N GLU A 758 -20.69 5.29 30.02
CA GLU A 758 -21.55 5.54 28.84
C GLU A 758 -21.12 6.72 27.95
N ASN A 759 -20.44 7.70 28.47
CA ASN A 759 -19.99 8.90 27.72
C ASN A 759 -18.53 8.82 27.28
N TRP A 760 -17.89 7.68 27.42
CA TRP A 760 -16.45 7.54 27.11
C TRP A 760 -16.15 7.56 25.61
N LEU A 761 -16.99 6.93 24.77
CA LEU A 761 -16.88 6.92 23.32
C LEU A 761 -18.17 7.43 22.67
N HIS A 762 -18.04 8.24 21.63
CA HIS A 762 -19.13 8.49 20.67
C HIS A 762 -19.11 7.43 19.58
N ILE A 763 -20.12 6.55 19.55
CA ILE A 763 -20.20 5.46 18.56
C ILE A 763 -20.97 5.94 17.33
N SER A 764 -20.36 5.78 16.14
CA SER A 764 -20.99 6.02 14.83
C SER A 764 -20.79 4.83 13.90
N PRO A 765 -21.76 4.51 13.02
CA PRO A 765 -21.58 3.47 12.01
C PRO A 765 -20.60 3.95 10.93
N LEU A 766 -19.64 3.09 10.56
CA LEU A 766 -18.73 3.34 9.46
C LEU A 766 -19.13 2.53 8.21
N LEU A 767 -19.64 1.32 8.39
CA LEU A 767 -20.25 0.49 7.36
C LEU A 767 -21.70 0.14 7.71
#